data_80342c43ab18d05c7db56bbb2b6f17fa
#
_entry.id   80342c43ab18d05c7db56bbb2b6f17fa
#
_cell.length_a   1.000
_cell.length_b   1.000
_cell.length_c   1.000
_cell.angle_alpha   90.00
_cell.angle_beta   90.00
_cell.angle_gamma   90.00
#
_symmetry.space_group_name_H-M   'P 1'
#
loop_
_entity.id
_entity.type
_entity.pdbx_description
1 polymer ?
#
loop_
_entity_poly.entity_id
_entity_poly.type
_entity_poly.pdbx_seq_one_letter_code
_entity_poly.pdbx_strand_id
1 'polypeptide(L)'
;MGSKRYHSKTPGKLNYSLFCIGVCLIILLPLCDTFNLDVENPSVYSGPNGSYFGYSVEFYLTNSSSVSVVIGAPKANTSQFNITEGGSVYFCPWSLGQSECHSIEFDNQGLDHAFSLFGTDYQAEVKSHQWFGATIRSHGDTILACAPLYSWRTKAEKPQSDTTGTCYLSVKNFTKFVEYAPCRTEFINQGGQGYCQGGFSADFTKDGKVVLGGPGSFFWQGQVISAAKEEIIKAYYPGYFMQSVEGQTQTRQAQIKYDDSYHGKTFLSRNSITLVIPLLMGSYFGYTVSTADINNDGMSDLLVGAPMYMTRGSDGRLEEVGRVYLYLQRGPLDLEPTLNLTGTQVFGRFGSTIAPLGDLNLDGYNDLAISCPFGGEDQQGLVLIYNGFAGGLRNTPSQVIAGQWASGTVPASFGFSLRGAKDQDMNGYPDLIVGAFGVDKAILYRSRPIVNTSASLTVYPTMINPEEKSCSVNNGNTTIPVSCVNLSFCLSANGKYLPDNLGFLVEVQLDHLKHMQKGGVKRALFVDSQQPMLQRSVRVRSGERVCHETKIYLRDDKEFRDKLSSIYISLNFSLDPQAAFDSHGLRPILNYKTTELIEQKAQILLDCGEDNICVPDLKLAVQGDRKEVYLGDDNLLTLTFNARNEGEGGAYEAELYVVLPPEADYSGIARNNESLTQLTCSYEAENQTRYLSCDLGNPMKSGTSVSQGFRFCSPFLKVFKNENNSHSEVVPYKLEVVVQANVILQGVSRPDKVFFPPLNWKVSKTPQEEQDIGPVIQHVYELVNKGPSGISHTVLQLSCPLSVQGQGLLYPLEMSTEGPLNCTTNHSINYLQLKLQQTSTEQPPLLVPGQDHHIERREVQRDQLAEHTNLSCSNVECWTLQCDVGLLEKGTSAILKLRSRIWAETFIERAYKGYVLECLARFSVVKMPYAILPKEVPSGSKKVVTPLVWNKQDSQYSVPLWIIILAILAGLLLLALLIYVLYKLGFFKRSLPYGTAMEKAQLKPQAASEA
;
A
#
# COMPACT_ATOMS: atom_id res chain seq x y z
N MET A 1 43.07 44.27 -39.14
CA MET A 1 42.29 45.48 -38.77
C MET A 1 41.15 45.07 -37.91
N GLY A 2 41.24 45.35 -36.64
CA GLY A 2 40.32 44.87 -35.60
C GLY A 2 39.18 45.80 -35.36
N SER A 3 38.05 45.23 -34.98
CA SER A 3 36.96 45.98 -34.36
C SER A 3 36.60 45.31 -33.02
N LYS A 4 36.93 45.99 -31.94
CA LYS A 4 36.52 45.66 -30.57
C LYS A 4 35.05 46.03 -30.37
N ARG A 5 34.19 45.08 -30.04
CA ARG A 5 32.86 45.33 -29.46
C ARG A 5 32.91 45.16 -27.95
N TYR A 6 32.56 46.21 -27.25
CA TYR A 6 32.30 46.26 -25.81
C TYR A 6 31.03 45.50 -25.49
N HIS A 7 31.12 44.54 -24.60
CA HIS A 7 29.96 43.95 -23.92
C HIS A 7 29.77 44.63 -22.54
N SER A 8 28.66 45.35 -22.38
CA SER A 8 28.20 45.77 -21.09
C SER A 8 27.60 44.59 -20.32
N LYS A 9 28.18 44.26 -19.19
CA LYS A 9 27.64 43.27 -18.23
C LYS A 9 26.57 43.96 -17.39
N THR A 10 25.35 43.46 -17.49
CA THR A 10 24.31 43.70 -16.46
C THR A 10 24.39 42.59 -15.42
N PRO A 11 24.74 42.87 -14.15
CA PRO A 11 24.68 41.91 -13.06
C PRO A 11 23.28 42.00 -12.42
N GLY A 12 22.48 40.98 -12.47
CA GLY A 12 21.22 41.01 -11.75
C GLY A 12 20.26 39.84 -11.89
N LYS A 13 20.46 38.92 -12.81
CA LYS A 13 19.50 37.82 -13.00
C LYS A 13 19.97 36.42 -12.54
N LEU A 14 21.26 36.28 -12.22
CA LEU A 14 21.78 34.95 -11.81
C LEU A 14 21.55 34.65 -10.32
N ASN A 15 21.48 35.68 -9.47
CA ASN A 15 21.33 35.44 -8.01
C ASN A 15 19.88 35.14 -7.59
N TYR A 16 18.86 35.56 -8.34
CA TYR A 16 17.46 35.23 -8.03
C TYR A 16 17.12 33.77 -8.38
N SER A 17 17.68 33.24 -9.46
CA SER A 17 17.45 31.83 -9.85
C SER A 17 18.14 30.88 -8.87
N LEU A 18 19.35 31.18 -8.42
CA LEU A 18 20.06 30.38 -7.42
C LEU A 18 19.43 30.45 -6.03
N PHE A 19 18.86 31.62 -5.66
CA PHE A 19 18.12 31.76 -4.41
C PHE A 19 16.78 31.01 -4.44
N CYS A 20 16.04 31.06 -5.55
CA CYS A 20 14.81 30.28 -5.72
C CYS A 20 15.08 28.77 -5.78
N ILE A 21 16.17 28.34 -6.42
CA ILE A 21 16.59 26.93 -6.42
C ILE A 21 17.03 26.51 -5.02
N GLY A 22 17.74 27.35 -4.28
CA GLY A 22 18.13 27.08 -2.89
C GLY A 22 16.92 26.99 -1.95
N VAL A 23 15.94 27.87 -2.09
CA VAL A 23 14.69 27.85 -1.29
C VAL A 23 13.80 26.66 -1.71
N CYS A 24 13.72 26.31 -3.01
CA CYS A 24 13.03 25.10 -3.46
C CYS A 24 13.74 23.83 -2.99
N LEU A 25 15.07 23.81 -2.93
CA LEU A 25 15.83 22.67 -2.38
C LEU A 25 15.65 22.52 -0.86
N ILE A 26 15.50 23.62 -0.13
CA ILE A 26 15.21 23.59 1.31
C ILE A 26 13.75 23.18 1.58
N ILE A 27 12.81 23.49 0.69
CA ILE A 27 11.41 23.06 0.79
C ILE A 27 11.23 21.61 0.29
N LEU A 28 12.15 21.10 -0.52
CA LEU A 28 12.17 19.72 -1.03
C LEU A 28 13.07 18.78 -0.21
N LEU A 29 13.72 19.25 0.86
CA LEU A 29 14.23 18.32 1.85
C LEU A 29 13.00 17.65 2.47
N PRO A 30 12.82 16.33 2.30
CA PRO A 30 11.82 15.65 3.09
C PRO A 30 12.19 15.95 4.54
N LEU A 31 11.27 16.57 5.28
CA LEU A 31 11.31 16.53 6.73
C LEU A 31 11.29 15.03 7.06
N CYS A 32 12.47 14.43 7.21
CA CYS A 32 12.58 13.11 7.78
C CYS A 32 12.07 13.30 9.21
N ASP A 33 10.81 12.92 9.43
CA ASP A 33 10.25 12.76 10.76
C ASP A 33 11.06 11.67 11.45
N THR A 34 12.18 12.09 12.05
CA THR A 34 13.01 11.21 12.87
C THR A 34 12.29 11.06 14.18
N PHE A 35 11.62 9.92 14.36
CA PHE A 35 11.05 9.59 15.66
C PHE A 35 12.16 8.98 16.56
N ASN A 36 11.87 8.19 17.58
CA ASN A 36 12.80 7.97 18.69
C ASN A 36 14.07 7.14 18.39
N LEU A 37 14.21 6.48 17.25
CA LEU A 37 15.52 5.89 16.87
C LEU A 37 16.51 6.98 16.46
N ASP A 38 17.69 7.00 17.08
CA ASP A 38 18.75 7.96 16.77
C ASP A 38 19.47 7.62 15.47
N VAL A 39 19.03 8.26 14.38
CA VAL A 39 19.60 8.07 13.03
C VAL A 39 20.82 8.97 12.78
N GLU A 40 21.03 9.97 13.62
CA GLU A 40 22.14 10.92 13.47
C GLU A 40 23.46 10.34 13.99
N ASN A 41 23.39 9.51 15.06
CA ASN A 41 24.55 8.97 15.73
C ASN A 41 24.46 7.43 15.89
N PRO A 42 24.32 6.66 14.81
CA PRO A 42 24.24 5.22 14.87
C PRO A 42 25.62 4.62 15.18
N SER A 43 25.63 3.46 15.82
CA SER A 43 26.85 2.67 15.97
C SER A 43 27.04 1.78 14.74
N VAL A 44 28.15 1.94 14.03
CA VAL A 44 28.43 1.23 12.78
C VAL A 44 29.50 0.17 13.00
N TYR A 45 29.16 -1.08 12.79
CA TYR A 45 30.07 -2.21 12.76
C TYR A 45 30.46 -2.50 11.31
N SER A 46 31.73 -2.74 11.07
CA SER A 46 32.28 -3.03 9.75
C SER A 46 33.05 -4.34 9.76
N GLY A 47 32.80 -5.17 8.75
CA GLY A 47 33.48 -6.44 8.55
C GLY A 47 34.54 -6.39 7.44
N PRO A 48 35.19 -7.53 7.18
CA PRO A 48 36.13 -7.66 6.07
C PRO A 48 35.46 -7.37 4.72
N ASN A 49 36.17 -6.74 3.80
CA ASN A 49 35.62 -6.36 2.51
C ASN A 49 35.22 -7.59 1.67
N GLY A 50 34.01 -7.57 1.13
CA GLY A 50 33.43 -8.64 0.32
C GLY A 50 32.99 -9.88 1.11
N SER A 51 32.96 -9.79 2.45
CA SER A 51 32.57 -10.89 3.35
C SER A 51 31.07 -11.07 3.49
N TYR A 52 30.27 -10.13 2.99
CA TYR A 52 28.84 -10.02 3.26
C TYR A 52 28.53 -9.89 4.75
N PHE A 53 29.39 -9.21 5.50
CA PHE A 53 29.16 -8.87 6.89
C PHE A 53 27.86 -8.05 7.03
N GLY A 54 26.98 -8.45 7.96
CA GLY A 54 25.64 -7.86 8.07
C GLY A 54 24.57 -8.61 7.28
N TYR A 55 24.89 -9.76 6.67
CA TYR A 55 23.89 -10.62 6.00
C TYR A 55 22.85 -11.15 6.99
N SER A 56 23.29 -11.50 8.19
CA SER A 56 22.40 -11.81 9.33
C SER A 56 22.91 -11.07 10.57
N VAL A 57 21.97 -10.61 11.41
CA VAL A 57 22.25 -9.89 12.65
C VAL A 57 21.41 -10.46 13.77
N GLU A 58 21.97 -10.49 15.00
CA GLU A 58 21.27 -10.98 16.17
C GLU A 58 21.81 -10.31 17.45
N PHE A 59 20.95 -10.11 18.45
CA PHE A 59 21.34 -9.69 19.78
C PHE A 59 21.76 -10.90 20.64
N TYR A 60 22.81 -10.75 21.45
CA TYR A 60 23.32 -11.78 22.32
C TYR A 60 23.49 -11.28 23.76
N LEU A 61 22.87 -11.98 24.69
CA LEU A 61 22.96 -11.69 26.12
C LEU A 61 24.17 -12.43 26.72
N THR A 62 25.24 -11.74 26.96
CA THR A 62 26.44 -12.30 27.61
C THR A 62 26.23 -12.55 29.10
N ASN A 63 25.48 -11.66 29.76
CA ASN A 63 25.06 -11.75 31.15
C ASN A 63 23.71 -11.02 31.29
N SER A 64 23.07 -11.09 32.45
CA SER A 64 21.83 -10.33 32.74
C SER A 64 21.98 -8.80 32.62
N SER A 65 23.21 -8.31 32.49
CA SER A 65 23.54 -6.87 32.50
C SER A 65 24.28 -6.37 31.26
N SER A 66 24.57 -7.18 30.25
CA SER A 66 25.24 -6.72 29.02
C SER A 66 24.67 -7.43 27.77
N VAL A 67 24.24 -6.64 26.83
CA VAL A 67 23.81 -7.10 25.51
C VAL A 67 24.92 -6.80 24.51
N SER A 68 25.24 -7.74 23.65
CA SER A 68 26.20 -7.63 22.56
C SER A 68 25.53 -7.99 21.24
N VAL A 69 26.20 -7.75 20.14
CA VAL A 69 25.71 -8.06 18.81
C VAL A 69 26.50 -9.20 18.20
N VAL A 70 25.83 -10.10 17.51
CA VAL A 70 26.44 -11.17 16.71
C VAL A 70 26.04 -10.98 15.26
N ILE A 71 27.03 -10.97 14.36
CA ILE A 71 26.88 -10.59 12.97
C ILE A 71 27.44 -11.67 12.07
N GLY A 72 26.68 -12.11 11.09
CA GLY A 72 27.09 -13.09 10.09
C GLY A 72 27.74 -12.46 8.88
N ALA A 73 28.78 -13.13 8.40
CA ALA A 73 29.54 -12.78 7.22
C ALA A 73 29.75 -14.04 6.36
N PRO A 74 28.75 -14.48 5.58
CA PRO A 74 28.75 -15.79 4.94
C PRO A 74 29.81 -15.98 3.85
N LYS A 75 30.47 -14.94 3.41
CA LYS A 75 31.58 -14.98 2.44
C LYS A 75 32.93 -14.61 3.05
N ALA A 76 33.02 -14.51 4.37
CA ALA A 76 34.31 -14.27 5.02
C ALA A 76 35.24 -15.45 4.81
N ASN A 77 36.52 -15.16 4.57
CA ASN A 77 37.57 -16.16 4.64
C ASN A 77 37.87 -16.48 6.11
N THR A 78 38.07 -17.74 6.39
CA THR A 78 38.41 -18.27 7.71
C THR A 78 39.90 -18.68 7.77
N SER A 79 40.39 -18.96 8.97
CA SER A 79 41.75 -19.55 9.19
C SER A 79 41.83 -21.01 8.78
N GLN A 80 40.71 -21.62 8.36
CA GLN A 80 40.63 -23.04 7.98
C GLN A 80 41.46 -23.30 6.71
N PHE A 81 42.31 -24.34 6.79
CA PHE A 81 43.20 -24.72 5.69
C PHE A 81 42.43 -25.21 4.46
N ASN A 82 42.77 -24.69 3.28
CA ASN A 82 42.12 -25.02 1.98
C ASN A 82 40.61 -24.74 1.87
N ILE A 83 40.04 -23.83 2.67
CA ILE A 83 38.67 -23.40 2.57
C ILE A 83 38.63 -21.96 2.08
N THR A 84 37.90 -21.73 0.98
CA THR A 84 37.65 -20.40 0.41
C THR A 84 36.24 -19.94 0.73
N GLU A 85 36.10 -18.69 1.21
CA GLU A 85 34.78 -18.12 1.56
C GLU A 85 33.93 -19.07 2.40
N GLY A 86 34.48 -19.65 3.45
CA GLY A 86 33.78 -20.60 4.33
C GLY A 86 32.66 -19.92 5.13
N GLY A 87 32.74 -18.64 5.30
CA GLY A 87 31.85 -17.84 6.13
C GLY A 87 32.25 -17.79 7.59
N SER A 88 31.89 -16.75 8.29
CA SER A 88 32.22 -16.52 9.70
C SER A 88 31.08 -15.80 10.43
N VAL A 89 31.11 -15.91 11.75
CA VAL A 89 30.26 -15.20 12.67
C VAL A 89 31.11 -14.34 13.58
N TYR A 90 30.75 -13.08 13.71
CA TYR A 90 31.46 -12.10 14.49
C TYR A 90 30.71 -11.75 15.76
N PHE A 91 31.44 -11.71 16.88
CA PHE A 91 30.95 -11.16 18.13
C PHE A 91 31.44 -9.73 18.27
N CYS A 92 30.51 -8.81 18.46
CA CYS A 92 30.74 -7.38 18.56
C CYS A 92 30.27 -6.91 19.95
N PRO A 93 31.15 -6.75 20.93
CA PRO A 93 30.78 -6.24 22.25
C PRO A 93 30.33 -4.79 22.10
N TRP A 94 29.32 -4.41 22.85
CA TRP A 94 28.85 -3.02 22.82
C TRP A 94 29.71 -2.16 23.77
N SER A 95 30.11 -0.99 23.28
CA SER A 95 30.72 0.08 24.08
C SER A 95 30.36 1.43 23.48
N LEU A 96 30.40 2.51 24.28
CA LEU A 96 30.19 3.88 23.81
C LEU A 96 31.24 4.39 22.81
N GLY A 97 32.27 3.60 22.52
CA GLY A 97 33.27 3.85 21.48
C GLY A 97 33.18 2.86 20.33
N GLN A 98 34.14 2.93 19.37
CA GLN A 98 34.29 1.89 18.35
C GLN A 98 34.66 0.56 19.01
N SER A 99 33.77 -0.41 18.97
CA SER A 99 34.04 -1.78 19.37
C SER A 99 34.53 -2.59 18.18
N GLU A 100 35.69 -3.23 18.34
CA GLU A 100 36.19 -4.17 17.35
C GLU A 100 35.39 -5.48 17.42
N CYS A 101 34.95 -5.96 16.27
CA CYS A 101 34.29 -7.25 16.15
C CYS A 101 35.34 -8.36 16.06
N HIS A 102 35.14 -9.45 16.79
CA HIS A 102 36.01 -10.62 16.77
C HIS A 102 35.31 -11.82 16.16
N SER A 103 35.97 -12.57 15.29
CA SER A 103 35.41 -13.80 14.75
C SER A 103 35.28 -14.86 15.84
N ILE A 104 34.16 -15.54 15.85
CA ILE A 104 33.91 -16.69 16.72
C ILE A 104 34.30 -17.95 15.93
N GLU A 105 35.27 -18.69 16.45
CA GLU A 105 35.73 -19.91 15.82
C GLU A 105 34.84 -21.11 16.18
N PHE A 106 33.72 -21.24 15.47
CA PHE A 106 32.78 -22.35 15.63
C PHE A 106 33.34 -23.69 15.17
N ASP A 107 34.17 -23.65 14.13
CA ASP A 107 34.82 -24.80 13.53
C ASP A 107 36.23 -24.43 13.07
N ASN A 108 37.26 -25.00 13.70
CA ASN A 108 38.66 -24.75 13.38
C ASN A 108 39.22 -25.81 12.45
N GLN A 109 38.46 -26.85 12.17
CA GLN A 109 38.92 -27.99 11.38
C GLN A 109 38.82 -27.66 9.90
N GLY A 110 39.83 -28.04 9.15
CA GLY A 110 39.82 -28.00 7.69
C GLY A 110 38.91 -29.10 7.12
N LEU A 111 39.22 -29.57 5.94
CA LEU A 111 38.51 -30.66 5.29
C LEU A 111 39.01 -32.02 5.80
N ASP A 112 38.77 -32.34 7.06
CA ASP A 112 39.39 -33.46 7.76
C ASP A 112 38.78 -34.83 7.47
N HIS A 113 37.59 -34.86 6.89
CA HIS A 113 36.89 -36.09 6.64
C HIS A 113 37.02 -36.54 5.18
N ALA A 114 37.71 -37.62 4.98
CA ALA A 114 37.86 -38.30 3.69
C ALA A 114 37.46 -39.74 3.78
N PHE A 115 37.03 -40.33 2.69
CA PHE A 115 36.82 -41.77 2.55
C PHE A 115 37.45 -42.28 1.26
N SER A 116 37.98 -43.49 1.28
CA SER A 116 38.53 -44.17 0.12
C SER A 116 37.48 -45.07 -0.52
N LEU A 117 37.28 -44.94 -1.85
CA LEU A 117 36.41 -45.83 -2.61
C LEU A 117 37.13 -46.26 -3.88
N PHE A 118 37.25 -47.58 -4.10
CA PHE A 118 37.95 -48.17 -5.23
C PHE A 118 39.41 -47.66 -5.41
N GLY A 119 40.12 -47.36 -4.33
CA GLY A 119 41.51 -46.85 -4.35
C GLY A 119 41.65 -45.36 -4.69
N THR A 120 40.54 -44.63 -4.71
CA THR A 120 40.50 -43.15 -4.88
C THR A 120 40.01 -42.54 -3.60
N ASP A 121 40.75 -41.58 -3.08
CA ASP A 121 40.36 -40.80 -1.90
C ASP A 121 39.44 -39.68 -2.30
N TYR A 122 38.27 -39.64 -1.68
CA TYR A 122 37.26 -38.62 -1.84
C TYR A 122 37.13 -37.82 -0.55
N GLN A 123 37.12 -36.52 -0.69
CA GLN A 123 36.81 -35.61 0.41
C GLN A 123 35.35 -35.70 0.75
N ALA A 124 34.99 -35.96 2.03
CA ALA A 124 33.61 -36.14 2.46
C ALA A 124 32.85 -34.81 2.56
N GLU A 125 33.54 -33.72 2.91
CA GLU A 125 32.97 -32.40 3.17
C GLU A 125 33.37 -31.40 2.10
N VAL A 126 32.44 -30.46 1.83
CA VAL A 126 32.70 -29.25 1.04
C VAL A 126 32.28 -28.05 1.86
N LYS A 127 33.27 -27.39 2.49
CA LYS A 127 33.07 -26.21 3.34
C LYS A 127 33.34 -24.90 2.60
N SER A 128 34.05 -24.92 1.46
CA SER A 128 34.21 -23.73 0.62
C SER A 128 32.87 -23.28 0.08
N HIS A 129 32.59 -21.98 0.19
CA HIS A 129 31.31 -21.34 -0.19
C HIS A 129 30.07 -21.93 0.50
N GLN A 130 30.22 -22.49 1.70
CA GLN A 130 29.11 -23.06 2.47
C GLN A 130 28.16 -22.03 3.08
N TRP A 131 28.52 -20.76 3.08
CA TRP A 131 27.76 -19.64 3.62
C TRP A 131 27.51 -19.76 5.14
N PHE A 132 28.51 -20.13 5.91
CA PHE A 132 28.41 -20.15 7.38
C PHE A 132 28.18 -18.74 7.93
N GLY A 133 27.17 -18.59 8.79
CA GLY A 133 26.71 -17.28 9.26
C GLY A 133 25.61 -16.65 8.40
N ALA A 134 25.08 -17.36 7.38
CA ALA A 134 23.92 -16.88 6.65
C ALA A 134 22.67 -16.78 7.52
N THR A 135 22.53 -17.67 8.51
CA THR A 135 21.46 -17.61 9.52
C THR A 135 22.06 -17.67 10.91
N ILE A 136 21.69 -16.71 11.76
CA ILE A 136 22.09 -16.66 13.17
C ILE A 136 20.85 -16.43 14.03
N ARG A 137 20.77 -17.16 15.16
CA ARG A 137 19.73 -16.99 16.19
C ARG A 137 20.34 -17.14 17.57
N SER A 138 19.79 -16.43 18.53
CA SER A 138 20.20 -16.51 19.94
C SER A 138 19.03 -16.95 20.84
N HIS A 139 19.35 -17.69 21.87
CA HIS A 139 18.41 -18.04 22.94
C HIS A 139 19.19 -18.18 24.26
N GLY A 140 19.09 -17.17 25.13
CA GLY A 140 19.90 -17.09 26.34
C GLY A 140 21.41 -16.99 26.01
N ASP A 141 22.21 -17.89 26.57
CA ASP A 141 23.65 -17.99 26.36
C ASP A 141 24.05 -18.84 25.15
N THR A 142 23.09 -19.21 24.32
CA THR A 142 23.29 -20.11 23.18
C THR A 142 23.11 -19.34 21.87
N ILE A 143 24.05 -19.49 20.95
CA ILE A 143 23.95 -19.03 19.57
C ILE A 143 23.86 -20.23 18.63
N LEU A 144 22.94 -20.19 17.71
CA LEU A 144 22.81 -21.07 16.58
C LEU A 144 23.27 -20.34 15.32
N ALA A 145 24.25 -20.88 14.62
CA ALA A 145 24.74 -20.34 13.34
C ALA A 145 24.75 -21.45 12.28
N CYS A 146 24.26 -21.15 11.07
CA CYS A 146 24.06 -22.16 10.02
C CYS A 146 24.80 -21.80 8.74
N ALA A 147 25.18 -22.87 8.01
CA ALA A 147 25.77 -22.90 6.68
C ALA A 147 24.83 -23.67 5.72
N PRO A 148 23.82 -23.02 5.12
CA PRO A 148 22.81 -23.74 4.31
C PRO A 148 23.36 -24.33 3.02
N LEU A 149 24.50 -23.86 2.52
CA LEU A 149 25.15 -24.37 1.31
C LEU A 149 26.29 -25.38 1.60
N TYR A 150 26.48 -25.75 2.88
CA TYR A 150 27.39 -26.81 3.21
C TYR A 150 26.98 -28.11 2.48
N SER A 151 27.98 -28.75 1.86
CA SER A 151 27.72 -30.00 1.12
C SER A 151 28.61 -31.12 1.65
N TRP A 152 28.07 -32.31 1.61
CA TRP A 152 28.81 -33.50 1.93
C TRP A 152 28.68 -34.58 0.86
N ARG A 153 29.68 -35.39 0.75
CA ARG A 153 29.77 -36.43 -0.26
C ARG A 153 29.43 -37.78 0.34
N THR A 154 28.53 -38.49 -0.30
CA THR A 154 28.07 -39.77 0.15
C THR A 154 28.94 -40.92 -0.36
N LYS A 155 29.00 -41.99 0.41
CA LYS A 155 29.74 -43.21 0.14
C LYS A 155 28.91 -44.13 -0.76
N ALA A 156 28.74 -43.75 -2.04
CA ALA A 156 28.01 -44.50 -3.05
C ALA A 156 28.96 -44.95 -4.17
N GLU A 157 28.54 -45.89 -5.05
CA GLU A 157 29.32 -46.31 -6.22
C GLU A 157 29.80 -45.17 -7.10
N LYS A 158 28.98 -44.08 -7.17
CA LYS A 158 29.36 -42.79 -7.76
C LYS A 158 29.16 -41.69 -6.72
N PRO A 159 30.22 -41.33 -5.96
CA PRO A 159 30.09 -40.35 -4.91
C PRO A 159 29.58 -38.99 -5.44
N GLN A 160 28.43 -38.53 -4.98
CA GLN A 160 27.84 -37.25 -5.31
C GLN A 160 27.95 -36.31 -4.11
N SER A 161 28.12 -35.04 -4.37
CA SER A 161 28.13 -34.03 -3.33
C SER A 161 26.74 -33.41 -3.22
N ASP A 162 26.12 -33.52 -2.05
CA ASP A 162 24.76 -33.09 -1.77
C ASP A 162 24.77 -31.89 -0.81
N THR A 163 23.99 -30.87 -1.12
CA THR A 163 23.89 -29.66 -0.31
C THR A 163 22.88 -29.87 0.82
N THR A 164 23.32 -30.47 1.90
CA THR A 164 22.48 -30.80 3.06
C THR A 164 22.31 -29.65 4.03
N GLY A 165 23.27 -28.72 4.05
CA GLY A 165 23.40 -27.71 5.08
C GLY A 165 23.90 -28.28 6.42
N THR A 166 24.41 -27.42 7.28
CA THR A 166 24.82 -27.72 8.65
C THR A 166 24.63 -26.49 9.54
N CYS A 167 24.46 -26.72 10.84
CA CYS A 167 24.40 -25.67 11.85
C CYS A 167 25.33 -25.99 13.01
N TYR A 168 25.76 -24.98 13.73
CA TYR A 168 26.54 -25.10 14.95
C TYR A 168 25.85 -24.34 16.09
N LEU A 169 25.79 -24.97 17.26
CA LEU A 169 25.39 -24.37 18.52
C LEU A 169 26.61 -23.97 19.33
N SER A 170 26.70 -22.73 19.72
CA SER A 170 27.65 -22.27 20.75
C SER A 170 26.92 -22.18 22.09
N VAL A 171 27.46 -22.81 23.10
CA VAL A 171 26.91 -22.83 24.46
C VAL A 171 27.98 -22.38 25.46
N LYS A 172 27.53 -21.93 26.64
CA LYS A 172 28.40 -21.49 27.72
C LYS A 172 29.38 -20.37 27.30
N ASN A 173 28.84 -19.29 26.73
CA ASN A 173 29.62 -18.14 26.29
C ASN A 173 30.83 -18.52 25.40
N PHE A 174 30.57 -19.20 24.30
CA PHE A 174 31.56 -19.63 23.29
C PHE A 174 32.64 -20.63 23.79
N THR A 175 32.36 -21.34 24.88
CA THR A 175 33.34 -22.34 25.40
C THR A 175 33.13 -23.73 24.84
N LYS A 176 31.95 -24.01 24.27
CA LYS A 176 31.63 -25.30 23.65
C LYS A 176 30.84 -25.10 22.37
N PHE A 177 31.26 -25.74 21.33
CA PHE A 177 30.58 -25.75 20.01
C PHE A 177 30.09 -27.15 19.67
N VAL A 178 28.88 -27.23 19.16
CA VAL A 178 28.20 -28.50 18.84
C VAL A 178 27.61 -28.39 17.44
N GLU A 179 28.04 -29.28 16.54
CA GLU A 179 27.46 -29.36 15.22
C GLU A 179 26.09 -30.05 15.24
N TYR A 180 25.15 -29.55 14.45
CA TYR A 180 23.84 -30.14 14.24
C TYR A 180 23.49 -30.14 12.76
N ALA A 181 23.52 -31.30 12.12
CA ALA A 181 23.29 -31.48 10.70
C ALA A 181 22.23 -32.60 10.45
N PRO A 182 20.95 -32.34 10.77
CA PRO A 182 19.91 -33.39 10.77
C PRO A 182 19.55 -33.89 9.37
N CYS A 183 19.98 -33.21 8.31
CA CYS A 183 19.73 -33.61 6.93
C CYS A 183 20.84 -34.49 6.33
N ARG A 184 21.93 -34.72 7.05
CA ARG A 184 22.94 -35.74 6.65
C ARG A 184 22.39 -37.12 6.89
N THR A 185 22.05 -37.82 5.83
CA THR A 185 21.50 -39.21 5.88
C THR A 185 22.20 -40.08 4.84
N GLU A 186 22.11 -41.40 4.98
CA GLU A 186 22.64 -42.34 3.99
C GLU A 186 21.86 -42.36 2.68
N PHE A 187 20.61 -41.89 2.71
CA PHE A 187 19.74 -41.88 1.54
C PHE A 187 19.88 -40.56 0.75
N ILE A 188 20.36 -40.71 -0.44
CA ILE A 188 20.77 -39.65 -1.36
C ILE A 188 19.77 -39.65 -2.50
N ASN A 189 19.16 -38.55 -2.73
CA ASN A 189 18.63 -38.06 -4.01
C ASN A 189 17.70 -36.83 -3.80
N GLN A 190 17.20 -36.29 -4.88
CA GLN A 190 16.18 -35.22 -4.87
C GLN A 190 14.89 -35.64 -4.12
N GLY A 191 14.55 -36.93 -4.13
CA GLY A 191 13.42 -37.52 -3.41
C GLY A 191 13.64 -37.71 -1.90
N GLY A 192 14.86 -37.40 -1.39
CA GLY A 192 15.20 -37.46 0.04
C GLY A 192 15.62 -36.10 0.60
N GLN A 193 16.58 -36.12 1.50
CA GLN A 193 17.10 -34.94 2.18
C GLN A 193 18.44 -34.44 1.60
N GLY A 194 18.90 -34.96 0.46
CA GLY A 194 20.18 -34.59 -0.14
C GLY A 194 20.32 -33.10 -0.46
N TYR A 195 19.25 -32.48 -0.90
CA TYR A 195 19.23 -31.02 -1.22
C TYR A 195 18.53 -30.20 -0.13
N CYS A 196 18.47 -30.70 1.09
CA CYS A 196 17.73 -30.10 2.21
C CYS A 196 18.07 -28.63 2.46
N GLN A 197 19.35 -28.26 2.40
CA GLN A 197 19.80 -26.92 2.79
C GLN A 197 19.37 -26.59 4.22
N GLY A 198 19.55 -27.50 5.15
CA GLY A 198 19.18 -27.36 6.56
C GLY A 198 19.85 -26.14 7.18
N GLY A 199 19.06 -25.32 7.90
CA GLY A 199 19.54 -24.04 8.42
C GLY A 199 19.38 -22.86 7.46
N PHE A 200 18.71 -23.04 6.31
CA PHE A 200 18.29 -21.91 5.45
C PHE A 200 17.45 -20.90 6.24
N SER A 201 16.56 -21.40 7.07
CA SER A 201 15.91 -20.64 8.15
C SER A 201 16.10 -21.42 9.47
N ALA A 202 16.24 -20.70 10.56
CA ALA A 202 16.39 -21.26 11.89
C ALA A 202 15.72 -20.38 12.94
N ASP A 203 15.28 -20.97 14.03
CA ASP A 203 14.77 -20.24 15.19
C ASP A 203 14.80 -21.14 16.44
N PHE A 204 14.58 -20.51 17.61
CA PHE A 204 14.32 -21.22 18.86
C PHE A 204 12.86 -21.10 19.26
N THR A 205 12.30 -22.20 19.76
CA THR A 205 10.98 -22.13 20.44
C THR A 205 11.14 -21.43 21.80
N LYS A 206 10.03 -21.01 22.40
CA LYS A 206 10.03 -20.41 23.75
C LYS A 206 10.66 -21.31 24.81
N ASP A 207 10.51 -22.62 24.66
CA ASP A 207 11.09 -23.66 25.52
C ASP A 207 12.52 -24.07 25.12
N GLY A 208 13.15 -23.32 24.20
CA GLY A 208 14.57 -23.47 23.83
C GLY A 208 14.86 -24.62 22.84
N LYS A 209 13.86 -25.23 22.20
CA LYS A 209 14.12 -26.20 21.13
C LYS A 209 14.62 -25.48 19.88
N VAL A 210 15.59 -26.07 19.22
CA VAL A 210 16.07 -25.64 17.91
C VAL A 210 15.05 -26.07 16.86
N VAL A 211 14.73 -25.17 15.95
CA VAL A 211 13.89 -25.45 14.78
C VAL A 211 14.64 -25.02 13.53
N LEU A 212 14.79 -25.93 12.57
CA LEU A 212 15.49 -25.70 11.31
C LEU A 212 14.56 -25.91 10.13
N GLY A 213 14.67 -25.03 9.14
CA GLY A 213 14.04 -25.18 7.84
C GLY A 213 15.00 -25.76 6.81
N GLY A 214 14.52 -26.72 6.04
CA GLY A 214 15.22 -27.36 4.93
C GLY A 214 14.40 -27.31 3.65
N PRO A 215 14.42 -26.20 2.88
CA PRO A 215 13.49 -25.96 1.76
C PRO A 215 13.69 -26.92 0.57
N GLY A 216 14.86 -27.50 0.41
CA GLY A 216 15.18 -28.36 -0.74
C GLY A 216 14.88 -29.85 -0.53
N SER A 217 14.36 -30.27 0.64
CA SER A 217 14.02 -31.65 0.91
C SER A 217 12.85 -32.17 0.08
N PHE A 218 12.89 -33.46 -0.30
CA PHE A 218 11.76 -34.15 -0.91
C PHE A 218 11.23 -33.50 -2.17
N PHE A 219 12.05 -33.34 -3.21
CA PHE A 219 11.72 -32.59 -4.44
C PHE A 219 11.27 -31.16 -4.16
N TRP A 220 12.00 -30.45 -3.32
CA TRP A 220 11.71 -29.07 -2.89
C TRP A 220 10.31 -28.86 -2.28
N GLN A 221 9.68 -29.93 -1.79
CA GLN A 221 8.53 -29.78 -0.89
C GLN A 221 8.92 -29.02 0.37
N GLY A 222 10.17 -29.21 0.80
CA GLY A 222 10.71 -28.62 2.01
C GLY A 222 10.34 -29.37 3.28
N GLN A 223 11.04 -29.07 4.35
CA GLN A 223 10.78 -29.67 5.66
C GLN A 223 11.13 -28.71 6.80
N VAL A 224 10.54 -28.99 7.95
CA VAL A 224 10.87 -28.37 9.23
C VAL A 224 11.30 -29.47 10.19
N ILE A 225 12.45 -29.25 10.86
CA ILE A 225 13.06 -30.19 11.79
C ILE A 225 13.18 -29.49 13.15
N SER A 226 12.81 -30.16 14.22
CA SER A 226 12.91 -29.60 15.58
C SER A 226 13.49 -30.63 16.55
N ALA A 227 14.39 -30.15 17.43
CA ALA A 227 14.97 -30.95 18.49
C ALA A 227 15.31 -30.08 19.72
N ALA A 228 15.29 -30.68 20.91
CA ALA A 228 15.71 -30.00 22.12
C ALA A 228 17.24 -29.74 22.09
N LYS A 229 17.66 -28.53 22.47
CA LYS A 229 19.10 -28.18 22.45
C LYS A 229 19.94 -29.10 23.34
N GLU A 230 19.38 -29.53 24.47
CA GLU A 230 20.02 -30.44 25.42
C GLU A 230 20.29 -31.81 24.77
N GLU A 231 19.35 -32.34 24.02
CA GLU A 231 19.48 -33.63 23.32
C GLU A 231 20.45 -33.51 22.12
N ILE A 232 20.48 -32.36 21.43
CA ILE A 232 21.49 -32.07 20.39
C ILE A 232 22.89 -32.09 21.01
N ILE A 233 23.08 -31.41 22.14
CA ILE A 233 24.38 -31.34 22.86
C ILE A 233 24.83 -32.73 23.36
N LYS A 234 23.89 -33.55 23.82
CA LYS A 234 24.12 -34.89 24.31
C LYS A 234 24.46 -35.89 23.18
N ALA A 235 23.76 -35.76 22.05
CA ALA A 235 23.96 -36.63 20.88
C ALA A 235 25.24 -36.31 20.09
N TYR A 236 25.84 -35.12 20.30
CA TYR A 236 27.03 -34.71 19.57
C TYR A 236 28.26 -35.46 20.04
N TYR A 237 28.96 -36.11 19.08
CA TYR A 237 30.27 -36.71 19.27
C TYR A 237 31.12 -36.35 18.07
N PRO A 238 32.29 -35.72 18.28
CA PRO A 238 33.24 -35.36 17.20
C PRO A 238 33.66 -36.62 16.42
N GLY A 239 33.56 -36.56 15.11
CA GLY A 239 33.93 -37.67 14.21
C GLY A 239 32.74 -38.54 13.73
N TYR A 240 31.53 -38.35 14.29
CA TYR A 240 30.33 -38.97 13.69
C TYR A 240 29.61 -37.97 12.75
N PHE A 241 29.48 -38.41 11.51
CA PHE A 241 28.79 -37.63 10.48
C PHE A 241 27.28 -37.61 10.66
N MET A 242 26.71 -38.70 11.09
CA MET A 242 25.26 -38.84 11.29
C MET A 242 24.92 -38.83 12.75
N GLN A 243 24.02 -37.93 13.12
CA GLN A 243 23.53 -37.76 14.49
C GLN A 243 22.10 -38.27 14.60
N SER A 244 21.85 -39.16 15.56
CA SER A 244 20.51 -39.49 15.99
C SER A 244 20.20 -38.72 17.27
N VAL A 245 19.34 -37.71 17.16
CA VAL A 245 18.95 -36.86 18.31
C VAL A 245 17.64 -37.42 18.87
N GLU A 246 17.63 -37.74 20.16
CA GLU A 246 16.43 -38.24 20.83
C GLU A 246 15.31 -37.20 20.83
N GLY A 247 14.09 -37.61 20.52
CA GLY A 247 12.94 -36.67 20.48
C GLY A 247 12.94 -35.70 19.29
N GLN A 248 13.85 -35.89 18.31
CA GLN A 248 13.80 -35.07 17.10
C GLN A 248 12.51 -35.31 16.33
N THR A 249 11.83 -34.25 15.98
CA THR A 249 10.63 -34.27 15.15
C THR A 249 10.91 -33.59 13.81
N GLN A 250 10.30 -34.12 12.76
CA GLN A 250 10.41 -33.55 11.43
C GLN A 250 9.11 -33.69 10.65
N THR A 251 8.83 -32.78 9.77
CA THR A 251 7.71 -32.91 8.85
C THR A 251 7.97 -34.08 7.90
N ARG A 252 6.92 -34.84 7.62
CA ARG A 252 7.01 -35.98 6.69
C ARG A 252 6.85 -35.50 5.25
N GLN A 253 7.38 -36.33 4.32
CA GLN A 253 7.13 -36.13 2.90
C GLN A 253 5.63 -36.06 2.60
N ALA A 254 5.22 -35.00 1.88
CA ALA A 254 3.86 -34.82 1.45
C ALA A 254 3.58 -35.48 0.09
N GLN A 255 2.39 -35.28 -0.46
CA GLN A 255 2.05 -35.83 -1.79
C GLN A 255 2.78 -35.00 -2.89
N ILE A 256 3.01 -35.59 -4.08
CA ILE A 256 3.68 -35.01 -5.27
C ILE A 256 3.12 -33.63 -5.64
N LYS A 257 1.84 -33.37 -5.37
CA LYS A 257 1.22 -32.05 -5.61
C LYS A 257 1.84 -30.89 -4.82
N TYR A 258 2.70 -31.20 -3.84
CA TYR A 258 3.41 -30.20 -3.03
C TYR A 258 4.90 -30.06 -3.43
N ASP A 259 5.33 -30.72 -4.51
CA ASP A 259 6.65 -30.50 -5.06
C ASP A 259 6.84 -29.01 -5.37
N ASP A 260 8.06 -28.51 -5.20
CA ASP A 260 8.41 -27.10 -5.36
C ASP A 260 7.69 -26.12 -4.39
N SER A 261 7.12 -26.60 -3.27
CA SER A 261 6.45 -25.76 -2.27
C SER A 261 7.41 -25.03 -1.33
N TYR A 262 8.67 -25.47 -1.24
CA TYR A 262 9.73 -24.85 -0.43
C TYR A 262 9.38 -24.65 1.06
N HIS A 263 8.65 -25.56 1.70
CA HIS A 263 8.38 -25.51 3.14
C HIS A 263 9.68 -25.43 3.94
N GLY A 264 9.69 -24.59 4.98
CA GLY A 264 10.90 -24.36 5.78
C GLY A 264 11.87 -23.34 5.18
N LYS A 265 11.53 -22.67 4.08
CA LYS A 265 12.28 -21.49 3.61
C LYS A 265 12.20 -20.36 4.65
N THR A 266 11.01 -20.15 5.19
CA THR A 266 10.75 -19.33 6.37
C THR A 266 9.76 -20.04 7.29
N PHE A 267 9.91 -19.93 8.61
CA PHE A 267 8.94 -20.47 9.55
C PHE A 267 8.93 -19.65 10.85
N LEU A 268 7.86 -19.88 11.61
CA LEU A 268 7.68 -19.32 12.95
C LEU A 268 7.61 -20.45 13.96
N SER A 269 8.28 -20.29 15.06
CA SER A 269 8.36 -21.22 16.18
C SER A 269 7.06 -21.34 16.99
N ARG A 270 5.89 -21.13 16.38
CA ARG A 270 4.59 -21.32 17.04
C ARG A 270 3.66 -22.14 16.18
N ASN A 271 3.09 -23.20 16.80
CA ASN A 271 2.04 -24.12 16.32
C ASN A 271 1.67 -24.02 14.84
N SER A 272 1.90 -25.09 14.09
CA SER A 272 1.66 -25.23 12.65
C SER A 272 0.37 -24.56 12.16
N ILE A 273 0.47 -23.42 11.54
CA ILE A 273 -0.64 -22.76 10.87
C ILE A 273 -0.50 -23.04 9.39
N THR A 274 -1.39 -23.85 8.85
CA THR A 274 -1.53 -24.00 7.40
C THR A 274 -2.39 -22.87 6.88
N LEU A 275 -1.78 -21.74 6.53
CA LEU A 275 -2.48 -20.61 5.95
C LEU A 275 -2.72 -20.90 4.46
N VAL A 276 -3.95 -21.22 4.10
CA VAL A 276 -4.39 -21.32 2.69
C VAL A 276 -4.74 -19.91 2.24
N ILE A 277 -3.86 -19.27 1.48
CA ILE A 277 -4.13 -17.94 0.92
C ILE A 277 -4.26 -18.03 -0.60
N PRO A 278 -5.33 -17.45 -1.17
CA PRO A 278 -5.51 -17.43 -2.60
C PRO A 278 -4.51 -16.49 -3.29
N LEU A 279 -3.64 -17.09 -4.12
CA LEU A 279 -3.24 -16.59 -5.43
C LEU A 279 -2.80 -15.13 -5.57
N LEU A 280 -1.55 -14.91 -5.20
CA LEU A 280 -0.74 -13.90 -5.87
C LEU A 280 0.47 -14.63 -6.48
N MET A 281 0.29 -15.27 -7.61
CA MET A 281 1.37 -15.93 -8.35
C MET A 281 2.52 -14.94 -8.53
N GLY A 282 3.74 -15.34 -8.11
CA GLY A 282 4.94 -14.55 -8.26
C GLY A 282 5.17 -13.48 -7.19
N SER A 283 4.25 -13.26 -6.23
CA SER A 283 4.42 -12.25 -5.18
C SER A 283 5.42 -12.65 -4.09
N TYR A 284 5.84 -13.90 -4.06
CA TYR A 284 6.63 -14.51 -2.99
C TYR A 284 5.99 -14.33 -1.61
N PHE A 285 4.67 -14.49 -1.53
CA PHE A 285 3.95 -14.51 -0.26
C PHE A 285 4.55 -15.58 0.68
N GLY A 286 4.85 -15.21 1.93
CA GLY A 286 5.56 -16.07 2.86
C GLY A 286 7.09 -16.03 2.74
N TYR A 287 7.65 -15.13 1.94
CA TYR A 287 9.11 -14.89 1.89
C TYR A 287 9.66 -14.59 3.28
N THR A 288 8.93 -13.79 4.04
CA THR A 288 9.19 -13.48 5.44
C THR A 288 7.92 -13.69 6.25
N VAL A 289 8.06 -14.29 7.41
CA VAL A 289 7.00 -14.42 8.41
C VAL A 289 7.52 -13.97 9.77
N SER A 290 6.69 -13.28 10.53
CA SER A 290 7.02 -12.79 11.87
C SER A 290 5.79 -12.84 12.76
N THR A 291 5.99 -12.91 14.07
CA THR A 291 4.91 -12.85 15.06
C THR A 291 5.25 -11.84 16.15
N ALA A 292 4.26 -11.05 16.50
CA ALA A 292 4.29 -10.17 17.67
C ALA A 292 2.86 -10.03 18.19
N ASP A 293 2.69 -9.75 19.44
CA ASP A 293 1.41 -9.31 20.03
C ASP A 293 1.33 -7.79 19.83
N ILE A 294 0.79 -7.37 18.69
CA ILE A 294 0.85 -5.96 18.25
C ILE A 294 -0.16 -5.11 19.02
N ASN A 295 -1.35 -5.66 19.28
CA ASN A 295 -2.45 -4.97 19.91
C ASN A 295 -2.50 -5.15 21.44
N ASN A 296 -1.50 -5.86 22.02
CA ASN A 296 -1.36 -6.16 23.45
C ASN A 296 -2.59 -6.88 24.06
N ASP A 297 -3.14 -7.85 23.32
CA ASP A 297 -4.24 -8.69 23.76
C ASP A 297 -3.79 -10.02 24.39
N GLY A 298 -2.48 -10.26 24.49
CA GLY A 298 -1.86 -11.48 25.01
C GLY A 298 -1.70 -12.60 23.97
N MET A 299 -2.23 -12.42 22.76
CA MET A 299 -2.08 -13.36 21.64
C MET A 299 -1.06 -12.83 20.64
N SER A 300 -0.38 -13.73 19.95
CA SER A 300 0.61 -13.32 18.96
C SER A 300 0.01 -13.27 17.58
N ASP A 301 0.04 -12.07 17.00
CA ASP A 301 -0.41 -11.81 15.66
C ASP A 301 0.60 -12.29 14.61
N LEU A 302 0.13 -12.53 13.40
CA LEU A 302 0.93 -13.04 12.30
C LEU A 302 1.15 -11.96 11.23
N LEU A 303 2.41 -11.78 10.85
CA LEU A 303 2.79 -10.91 9.74
C LEU A 303 3.43 -11.74 8.63
N VAL A 304 3.04 -11.47 7.41
CA VAL A 304 3.53 -12.19 6.22
C VAL A 304 3.98 -11.21 5.16
N GLY A 305 5.24 -11.32 4.74
CA GLY A 305 5.81 -10.52 3.66
C GLY A 305 5.65 -11.16 2.29
N ALA A 306 5.36 -10.34 1.30
CA ALA A 306 5.28 -10.68 -0.11
C ALA A 306 6.07 -9.63 -0.93
N PRO A 307 7.42 -9.68 -0.93
CA PRO A 307 8.26 -8.60 -1.43
C PRO A 307 8.17 -8.37 -2.95
N MET A 308 7.67 -9.32 -3.71
CA MET A 308 7.45 -9.18 -5.15
C MET A 308 5.98 -8.97 -5.52
N TYR A 309 5.16 -8.50 -4.57
CA TYR A 309 3.78 -8.14 -4.86
C TYR A 309 3.72 -7.00 -5.88
N MET A 310 2.87 -7.16 -6.87
CA MET A 310 2.68 -6.18 -7.94
C MET A 310 1.34 -5.45 -7.79
N THR A 311 1.35 -4.16 -8.02
CA THR A 311 0.16 -3.31 -8.13
C THR A 311 0.08 -2.68 -9.52
N ARG A 312 -1.08 -2.15 -9.88
CA ARG A 312 -1.21 -1.37 -11.12
C ARG A 312 -0.87 0.09 -10.84
N GLY A 313 0.13 0.60 -11.52
CA GLY A 313 0.48 2.02 -11.53
C GLY A 313 -0.59 2.88 -12.21
N SER A 314 -0.40 4.18 -12.13
CA SER A 314 -1.29 5.17 -12.77
C SER A 314 -1.38 5.04 -14.30
N ASP A 315 -0.35 4.47 -14.93
CA ASP A 315 -0.26 4.18 -16.37
C ASP A 315 -0.85 2.80 -16.74
N GLY A 316 -1.39 2.06 -15.77
CA GLY A 316 -1.96 0.72 -15.93
C GLY A 316 -0.96 -0.42 -16.00
N ARG A 317 0.35 -0.14 -15.91
CA ARG A 317 1.41 -1.17 -15.87
C ARG A 317 1.46 -1.82 -14.49
N LEU A 318 1.93 -3.06 -14.47
CA LEU A 318 2.21 -3.77 -13.22
C LEU A 318 3.57 -3.32 -12.69
N GLU A 319 3.57 -2.83 -11.44
CA GLU A 319 4.76 -2.36 -10.72
C GLU A 319 5.00 -3.26 -9.50
N GLU A 320 6.22 -3.80 -9.39
CA GLU A 320 6.65 -4.59 -8.24
C GLU A 320 6.99 -3.66 -7.08
N VAL A 321 6.16 -3.63 -6.05
CA VAL A 321 6.32 -2.72 -4.90
C VAL A 321 6.50 -3.46 -3.58
N GLY A 322 6.05 -4.71 -3.50
CA GLY A 322 6.03 -5.50 -2.27
C GLY A 322 4.84 -5.19 -1.36
N ARG A 323 4.49 -6.14 -0.49
CA ARG A 323 3.38 -6.01 0.46
C ARG A 323 3.61 -6.81 1.73
N VAL A 324 3.07 -6.33 2.85
CA VAL A 324 3.01 -7.04 4.12
C VAL A 324 1.56 -7.18 4.53
N TYR A 325 1.20 -8.37 4.98
CA TYR A 325 -0.14 -8.72 5.46
C TYR A 325 -0.09 -8.92 6.97
N LEU A 326 -1.00 -8.27 7.68
CA LEU A 326 -1.22 -8.45 9.11
C LEU A 326 -2.49 -9.27 9.34
N TYR A 327 -2.37 -10.29 10.15
CA TYR A 327 -3.47 -11.11 10.65
C TYR A 327 -3.47 -11.05 12.17
N LEU A 328 -4.53 -10.51 12.76
CA LEU A 328 -4.71 -10.53 14.21
C LEU A 328 -5.24 -11.88 14.66
N GLN A 329 -4.65 -12.42 15.71
CA GLN A 329 -5.09 -13.67 16.32
C GLN A 329 -6.24 -13.39 17.28
N ARG A 330 -7.43 -13.96 17.00
CA ARG A 330 -8.64 -13.81 17.83
C ARG A 330 -8.89 -15.04 18.72
N GLY A 331 -8.19 -16.12 18.45
CA GLY A 331 -8.28 -17.37 19.20
C GLY A 331 -7.26 -18.40 18.72
N PRO A 332 -7.19 -19.60 19.28
CA PRO A 332 -6.28 -20.65 18.81
C PRO A 332 -6.54 -20.96 17.33
N LEU A 333 -5.56 -20.65 16.47
CA LEU A 333 -5.62 -20.83 15.01
C LEU A 333 -6.70 -19.99 14.28
N ASP A 334 -7.29 -19.01 14.97
CA ASP A 334 -8.23 -18.07 14.36
C ASP A 334 -7.50 -16.76 14.04
N LEU A 335 -7.24 -16.53 12.76
CA LEU A 335 -6.48 -15.41 12.22
C LEU A 335 -7.38 -14.53 11.37
N GLU A 336 -7.62 -13.32 11.82
CA GLU A 336 -8.40 -12.32 11.10
C GLU A 336 -7.48 -11.43 10.25
N PRO A 337 -7.63 -11.40 8.90
CA PRO A 337 -6.89 -10.47 8.06
C PRO A 337 -7.33 -9.03 8.36
N THR A 338 -6.41 -8.20 8.86
CA THR A 338 -6.76 -6.87 9.38
C THR A 338 -6.19 -5.76 8.52
N LEU A 339 -4.94 -5.88 8.08
CA LEU A 339 -4.26 -4.78 7.37
C LEU A 339 -3.32 -5.31 6.29
N ASN A 340 -3.27 -4.57 5.17
CA ASN A 340 -2.33 -4.79 4.08
C ASN A 340 -1.50 -3.53 3.87
N LEU A 341 -0.23 -3.57 4.25
CA LEU A 341 0.72 -2.51 3.96
C LEU A 341 1.37 -2.74 2.60
N THR A 342 1.29 -1.78 1.72
CA THR A 342 1.87 -1.87 0.36
C THR A 342 3.02 -0.88 0.22
N GLY A 343 4.14 -1.34 -0.34
CA GLY A 343 5.29 -0.49 -0.60
C GLY A 343 4.99 0.60 -1.65
N THR A 344 5.71 1.70 -1.56
CA THR A 344 5.60 2.85 -2.48
C THR A 344 6.74 2.90 -3.50
N GLN A 345 7.80 2.11 -3.29
CA GLN A 345 9.01 2.11 -4.12
C GLN A 345 8.98 0.93 -5.10
N VAL A 346 9.02 1.24 -6.41
CA VAL A 346 9.07 0.22 -7.46
C VAL A 346 10.41 -0.52 -7.37
N PHE A 347 10.36 -1.86 -7.41
CA PHE A 347 11.48 -2.78 -7.20
C PHE A 347 12.18 -2.68 -5.84
N GLY A 348 11.61 -1.92 -4.89
CA GLY A 348 12.16 -1.77 -3.54
C GLY A 348 12.05 -3.03 -2.67
N ARG A 349 11.16 -3.96 -3.02
CA ARG A 349 10.90 -5.22 -2.32
C ARG A 349 10.48 -5.03 -0.85
N PHE A 350 9.52 -4.14 -0.63
CA PHE A 350 8.95 -3.91 0.69
C PHE A 350 8.40 -5.20 1.30
N GLY A 351 8.74 -5.47 2.56
CA GLY A 351 8.38 -6.71 3.25
C GLY A 351 9.38 -7.86 3.07
N SER A 352 10.59 -7.58 2.59
CA SER A 352 11.67 -8.58 2.54
C SER A 352 12.08 -9.07 3.92
N THR A 353 12.10 -8.19 4.92
CA THR A 353 12.34 -8.53 6.31
C THR A 353 11.36 -7.77 7.20
N ILE A 354 10.85 -8.45 8.22
CA ILE A 354 9.92 -7.92 9.21
C ILE A 354 10.49 -8.26 10.59
N ALA A 355 10.76 -7.26 11.41
CA ALA A 355 11.30 -7.45 12.75
C ALA A 355 10.38 -6.80 13.81
N PRO A 356 9.93 -7.55 14.82
CA PRO A 356 9.34 -6.98 16.01
C PRO A 356 10.36 -6.11 16.75
N LEU A 357 9.94 -4.92 17.18
CA LEU A 357 10.76 -3.99 17.93
C LEU A 357 10.47 -4.01 19.44
N GLY A 358 9.38 -4.69 19.86
CA GLY A 358 8.80 -4.47 21.17
C GLY A 358 8.06 -3.14 21.19
N ASP A 359 7.77 -2.66 22.37
CA ASP A 359 7.17 -1.34 22.59
C ASP A 359 8.25 -0.27 22.51
N LEU A 360 8.54 0.19 21.28
CA LEU A 360 9.63 1.12 20.96
C LEU A 360 9.41 2.50 21.58
N ASN A 361 8.15 2.89 21.70
CA ASN A 361 7.75 4.22 22.16
C ASN A 361 7.16 4.22 23.57
N LEU A 362 7.12 3.07 24.24
CA LEU A 362 6.57 2.82 25.57
C LEU A 362 5.10 3.27 25.74
N ASP A 363 4.30 3.13 24.66
CA ASP A 363 2.85 3.43 24.68
C ASP A 363 1.96 2.22 25.02
N GLY A 364 2.57 1.06 25.23
CA GLY A 364 1.90 -0.18 25.65
C GLY A 364 1.61 -1.14 24.50
N TYR A 365 1.96 -0.82 23.27
CA TYR A 365 1.75 -1.66 22.06
C TYR A 365 3.09 -1.98 21.41
N ASN A 366 3.20 -3.16 20.81
CA ASN A 366 4.44 -3.53 20.13
C ASN A 366 4.52 -2.93 18.73
N ASP A 367 5.71 -2.42 18.41
CA ASP A 367 6.04 -1.77 17.16
C ASP A 367 6.82 -2.71 16.22
N LEU A 368 6.88 -2.35 14.95
CA LEU A 368 7.51 -3.17 13.90
C LEU A 368 8.44 -2.36 13.01
N ALA A 369 9.55 -2.99 12.61
CA ALA A 369 10.37 -2.56 11.49
C ALA A 369 10.09 -3.42 10.25
N ILE A 370 9.84 -2.79 9.12
CA ILE A 370 9.65 -3.44 7.82
C ILE A 370 10.69 -2.90 6.84
N SER A 371 11.39 -3.79 6.18
CA SER A 371 12.45 -3.41 5.25
C SER A 371 11.98 -3.27 3.81
N CYS A 372 12.72 -2.43 3.08
CA CYS A 372 12.65 -2.21 1.65
C CYS A 372 14.08 -2.14 1.10
N PRO A 373 14.82 -3.27 1.00
CA PRO A 373 16.29 -3.29 0.84
C PRO A 373 16.82 -2.66 -0.45
N PHE A 374 15.96 -2.47 -1.45
CA PHE A 374 16.30 -1.87 -2.74
C PHE A 374 15.50 -0.58 -3.00
N GLY A 375 14.86 -0.01 -1.95
CA GLY A 375 14.17 1.28 -2.02
C GLY A 375 15.10 2.46 -1.79
N GLY A 376 14.54 3.68 -1.91
CA GLY A 376 15.28 4.94 -1.77
C GLY A 376 15.79 5.47 -3.11
N GLU A 377 16.25 6.73 -3.12
CA GLU A 377 16.66 7.43 -4.34
C GLU A 377 17.80 6.72 -5.07
N ASP A 378 18.78 6.17 -4.34
CA ASP A 378 19.94 5.46 -4.89
C ASP A 378 19.87 3.93 -4.71
N GLN A 379 18.69 3.38 -4.44
CA GLN A 379 18.47 1.96 -4.15
C GLN A 379 19.35 1.44 -2.99
N GLN A 380 19.67 2.30 -2.03
CA GLN A 380 20.52 1.95 -0.89
C GLN A 380 19.78 1.10 0.15
N GLY A 381 18.46 1.12 0.14
CA GLY A 381 17.60 0.44 1.09
C GLY A 381 16.92 1.40 2.07
N LEU A 382 15.74 1.01 2.52
CA LEU A 382 14.93 1.73 3.51
C LEU A 382 14.47 0.77 4.59
N VAL A 383 14.36 1.28 5.81
CA VAL A 383 13.69 0.61 6.94
C VAL A 383 12.58 1.53 7.43
N LEU A 384 11.35 1.02 7.47
CA LEU A 384 10.16 1.76 7.85
C LEU A 384 9.67 1.23 9.21
N ILE A 385 9.44 2.13 10.15
CA ILE A 385 8.96 1.82 11.50
C ILE A 385 7.47 2.09 11.56
N TYR A 386 6.71 1.12 12.02
CA TYR A 386 5.26 1.20 12.17
C TYR A 386 4.86 0.97 13.62
N ASN A 387 4.07 1.88 14.18
CA ASN A 387 3.62 1.78 15.56
C ASN A 387 2.34 0.97 15.69
N GLY A 388 2.30 0.15 16.75
CA GLY A 388 1.13 -0.60 17.17
C GLY A 388 0.06 0.28 17.82
N PHE A 389 -1.15 -0.24 17.92
CA PHE A 389 -2.25 0.32 18.71
C PHE A 389 -3.32 -0.76 18.95
N ALA A 390 -4.32 -0.49 19.77
CA ALA A 390 -5.36 -1.47 20.13
C ALA A 390 -6.09 -2.15 18.94
N GLY A 391 -6.13 -1.53 17.77
CA GLY A 391 -6.73 -2.09 16.55
C GLY A 391 -5.74 -2.79 15.62
N GLY A 392 -4.47 -2.93 16.00
CA GLY A 392 -3.41 -3.56 15.21
C GLY A 392 -2.27 -2.60 14.91
N LEU A 393 -1.93 -2.39 13.64
CA LEU A 393 -0.79 -1.59 13.21
C LEU A 393 -1.27 -0.34 12.46
N ARG A 394 -0.59 0.79 12.66
CA ARG A 394 -0.87 2.01 11.89
C ARG A 394 -0.50 1.80 10.43
N ASN A 395 -1.26 2.42 9.52
CA ASN A 395 -1.05 2.28 8.07
C ASN A 395 0.06 3.19 7.52
N THR A 396 0.53 4.15 8.31
CA THR A 396 1.63 5.06 7.96
C THR A 396 2.82 4.81 8.85
N PRO A 397 4.06 4.82 8.33
CA PRO A 397 5.25 4.69 9.16
C PRO A 397 5.42 5.92 10.06
N SER A 398 5.85 5.69 11.29
CA SER A 398 6.23 6.75 12.24
C SER A 398 7.66 7.26 12.01
N GLN A 399 8.51 6.45 11.40
CA GLN A 399 9.88 6.80 11.06
C GLN A 399 10.32 6.03 9.81
N VAL A 400 11.10 6.68 8.95
CA VAL A 400 11.74 6.06 7.77
C VAL A 400 13.23 6.28 7.87
N ILE A 401 13.99 5.20 7.89
CA ILE A 401 15.45 5.22 7.96
C ILE A 401 15.99 4.84 6.59
N ALA A 402 16.74 5.74 5.97
CA ALA A 402 17.40 5.50 4.69
C ALA A 402 18.84 5.01 4.89
N GLY A 403 19.26 4.08 4.03
CA GLY A 403 20.66 3.67 3.98
C GLY A 403 21.54 4.85 3.52
N GLN A 404 22.66 5.06 4.22
CA GLN A 404 23.57 6.19 3.97
C GLN A 404 24.83 5.79 3.19
N TRP A 405 24.96 4.51 2.87
CA TRP A 405 26.19 3.96 2.27
C TRP A 405 25.91 3.49 0.85
N ALA A 406 26.27 4.32 -0.13
CA ALA A 406 26.24 3.93 -1.52
C ALA A 406 27.54 3.21 -1.89
N SER A 407 27.42 2.04 -2.53
CA SER A 407 28.52 1.38 -3.25
C SER A 407 28.23 1.51 -4.74
N GLY A 408 29.16 2.08 -5.50
CA GLY A 408 28.93 2.46 -6.91
C GLY A 408 28.58 1.31 -7.87
N THR A 409 28.65 0.03 -7.45
CA THR A 409 28.38 -1.13 -8.32
C THR A 409 27.49 -2.20 -7.69
N VAL A 410 27.35 -2.22 -6.39
CA VAL A 410 26.54 -3.21 -5.65
C VAL A 410 25.59 -2.45 -4.72
N PRO A 411 24.29 -2.76 -4.71
CA PRO A 411 23.37 -2.13 -3.77
C PRO A 411 23.80 -2.47 -2.33
N ALA A 412 23.75 -1.49 -1.43
CA ALA A 412 24.11 -1.67 -0.02
C ALA A 412 23.21 -2.70 0.68
N SER A 413 22.00 -2.90 0.16
CA SER A 413 20.99 -3.82 0.71
C SER A 413 20.68 -3.54 2.19
N PHE A 414 20.65 -2.27 2.57
CA PHE A 414 20.31 -1.83 3.92
C PHE A 414 18.90 -2.28 4.28
N GLY A 415 18.77 -2.93 5.42
CA GLY A 415 17.51 -3.54 5.84
C GLY A 415 17.33 -5.00 5.40
N PHE A 416 18.31 -5.61 4.73
CA PHE A 416 18.22 -7.03 4.36
C PHE A 416 18.05 -7.93 5.57
N SER A 417 18.71 -7.63 6.68
CA SER A 417 18.50 -8.27 7.97
C SER A 417 18.17 -7.23 9.04
N LEU A 418 17.23 -7.53 9.91
CA LEU A 418 16.74 -6.68 10.98
C LEU A 418 16.60 -7.47 12.27
N ARG A 419 16.94 -6.86 13.42
CA ARG A 419 16.60 -7.34 14.76
C ARG A 419 16.26 -6.18 15.68
N GLY A 420 15.28 -6.39 16.56
CA GLY A 420 14.82 -5.43 17.55
C GLY A 420 14.44 -6.08 18.86
N ALA A 421 13.63 -5.41 19.65
CA ALA A 421 13.06 -5.87 20.92
C ALA A 421 14.11 -6.16 22.01
N LYS A 422 15.28 -5.54 21.92
CA LYS A 422 16.33 -5.59 22.96
C LYS A 422 16.84 -4.18 23.21
N ASP A 423 16.96 -3.86 24.48
CA ASP A 423 17.57 -2.63 24.97
C ASP A 423 19.07 -2.89 25.19
N GLN A 424 19.90 -2.35 24.31
CA GLN A 424 21.34 -2.60 24.26
C GLN A 424 22.09 -1.77 25.31
N ASP A 425 21.71 -0.52 25.49
CA ASP A 425 22.37 0.43 26.37
C ASP A 425 21.69 0.56 27.76
N MET A 426 20.63 -0.20 27.99
CA MET A 426 19.85 -0.23 29.22
C MET A 426 19.20 1.12 29.58
N ASN A 427 18.81 1.88 28.56
CA ASN A 427 18.11 3.14 28.74
C ASN A 427 16.58 2.98 28.92
N GLY A 428 16.08 1.74 28.90
CA GLY A 428 14.66 1.40 29.06
C GLY A 428 13.87 1.36 27.77
N TYR A 429 14.47 1.64 26.61
CA TYR A 429 13.87 1.59 25.28
C TYR A 429 14.55 0.53 24.42
N PRO A 430 13.79 -0.29 23.66
CA PRO A 430 14.41 -1.29 22.80
C PRO A 430 15.08 -0.65 21.58
N ASP A 431 16.17 -1.26 21.12
CA ASP A 431 17.01 -0.80 20.02
C ASP A 431 16.79 -1.61 18.74
N LEU A 432 17.30 -1.11 17.62
CA LEU A 432 17.25 -1.74 16.31
C LEU A 432 18.63 -1.91 15.70
N ILE A 433 18.96 -3.14 15.30
CA ILE A 433 20.12 -3.40 14.45
C ILE A 433 19.70 -3.75 13.03
N VAL A 434 20.40 -3.17 12.06
CA VAL A 434 20.14 -3.27 10.62
C VAL A 434 21.38 -3.76 9.90
N GLY A 435 21.27 -4.82 9.11
CA GLY A 435 22.35 -5.29 8.25
C GLY A 435 22.30 -4.65 6.86
N ALA A 436 23.50 -4.34 6.33
CA ALA A 436 23.75 -3.81 4.99
C ALA A 436 24.93 -4.57 4.36
N PHE A 437 24.68 -5.83 4.03
CA PHE A 437 25.72 -6.77 3.63
C PHE A 437 26.44 -6.41 2.33
N GLY A 438 25.80 -5.66 1.43
CA GLY A 438 26.41 -5.22 0.17
C GLY A 438 27.58 -4.24 0.36
N VAL A 439 27.70 -3.65 1.56
CA VAL A 439 28.80 -2.75 1.96
C VAL A 439 29.54 -3.26 3.21
N ASP A 440 29.32 -4.52 3.57
CA ASP A 440 29.95 -5.20 4.73
C ASP A 440 29.76 -4.44 6.05
N LYS A 441 28.52 -4.00 6.32
CA LYS A 441 28.18 -3.22 7.51
C LYS A 441 26.95 -3.76 8.24
N ALA A 442 26.94 -3.52 9.55
CA ALA A 442 25.76 -3.61 10.38
C ALA A 442 25.65 -2.34 11.24
N ILE A 443 24.46 -1.81 11.38
CA ILE A 443 24.21 -0.51 11.96
C ILE A 443 23.23 -0.68 13.12
N LEU A 444 23.64 -0.24 14.30
CA LEU A 444 22.81 -0.23 15.50
C LEU A 444 22.28 1.18 15.72
N TYR A 445 20.96 1.30 15.75
CA TYR A 445 20.23 2.51 16.11
C TYR A 445 19.70 2.37 17.52
N ARG A 446 20.11 3.29 18.39
CA ARG A 446 19.65 3.35 19.79
C ARG A 446 18.39 4.20 19.87
N SER A 447 17.48 3.80 20.75
CA SER A 447 16.23 4.53 20.97
C SER A 447 16.41 5.64 21.97
N ARG A 448 15.92 6.82 21.64
CA ARG A 448 15.96 8.01 22.48
C ARG A 448 14.76 8.03 23.44
N PRO A 449 14.97 8.53 24.68
CA PRO A 449 13.85 8.75 25.59
C PRO A 449 12.80 9.70 25.01
N ILE A 450 11.52 9.36 25.21
CA ILE A 450 10.39 10.12 24.67
C ILE A 450 9.79 11.02 25.72
N VAL A 451 9.64 12.30 25.37
CA VAL A 451 9.02 13.31 26.20
C VAL A 451 7.57 13.52 25.78
N ASN A 452 6.65 13.21 26.64
CA ASN A 452 5.24 13.57 26.48
C ASN A 452 5.05 14.99 27.02
N THR A 453 4.81 15.94 26.14
CA THR A 453 4.66 17.35 26.51
C THR A 453 3.21 17.77 26.35
N SER A 454 2.70 18.44 27.36
CA SER A 454 1.42 19.15 27.31
C SER A 454 1.71 20.64 27.46
N ALA A 455 1.24 21.41 26.50
CA ALA A 455 1.37 22.86 26.52
C ALA A 455 -0.02 23.50 26.51
N SER A 456 -0.12 24.69 27.08
CA SER A 456 -1.33 25.49 27.02
C SER A 456 -0.99 26.95 26.85
N LEU A 457 -1.77 27.63 26.03
CA LEU A 457 -1.66 29.07 25.79
C LEU A 457 -2.99 29.71 26.17
N THR A 458 -2.98 30.71 26.99
CA THR A 458 -4.19 31.44 27.41
C THR A 458 -4.01 32.92 27.29
N VAL A 459 -5.04 33.61 26.84
CA VAL A 459 -5.11 35.06 26.75
C VAL A 459 -6.33 35.52 27.53
N TYR A 460 -6.14 36.42 28.45
CA TYR A 460 -7.25 36.92 29.28
C TYR A 460 -7.13 38.44 29.52
N PRO A 461 -8.19 39.21 29.25
CA PRO A 461 -9.39 38.82 28.48
C PRO A 461 -9.07 38.52 27.01
N THR A 462 -9.88 37.70 26.36
CA THR A 462 -9.74 37.36 24.92
C THR A 462 -10.10 38.53 24.01
N MET A 463 -10.86 39.52 24.56
CA MET A 463 -11.20 40.77 23.89
C MET A 463 -10.32 41.88 24.40
N ILE A 464 -9.63 42.53 23.47
CA ILE A 464 -8.80 43.70 23.76
C ILE A 464 -9.65 44.91 23.55
N ASN A 465 -9.96 45.63 24.63
CA ASN A 465 -10.70 46.87 24.56
C ASN A 465 -9.75 48.01 24.17
N PRO A 466 -9.84 48.63 22.97
CA PRO A 466 -8.94 49.71 22.56
C PRO A 466 -9.03 50.94 23.42
N GLU A 467 -10.18 51.19 24.09
CA GLU A 467 -10.39 52.37 24.92
C GLU A 467 -9.81 52.19 26.34
N GLU A 468 -9.60 50.95 26.81
CA GLU A 468 -9.08 50.67 28.14
C GLU A 468 -7.56 50.62 28.13
N LYS A 469 -6.90 51.71 28.39
CA LYS A 469 -5.43 51.81 28.38
C LYS A 469 -4.84 51.50 29.76
N SER A 470 -4.78 50.20 30.09
CA SER A 470 -4.35 49.68 31.38
C SER A 470 -2.83 49.51 31.55
N CYS A 471 -2.07 49.62 30.47
CA CYS A 471 -0.61 49.53 30.47
C CYS A 471 0.05 50.73 29.83
N SER A 472 1.39 50.82 29.96
CA SER A 472 2.19 51.84 29.32
C SER A 472 3.45 51.24 28.69
N VAL A 473 3.85 51.75 27.56
CA VAL A 473 5.11 51.37 26.87
C VAL A 473 5.99 52.59 26.69
N ASN A 474 7.29 52.42 26.83
CA ASN A 474 8.27 53.52 26.64
C ASN A 474 8.69 53.57 25.16
N ASN A 475 8.47 54.73 24.54
CA ASN A 475 8.95 54.99 23.19
C ASN A 475 9.99 56.14 23.26
N GLY A 476 11.25 55.74 23.56
CA GLY A 476 12.33 56.70 23.80
C GLY A 476 12.10 57.54 25.07
N ASN A 477 11.82 58.85 24.95
CA ASN A 477 11.62 59.76 26.05
C ASN A 477 10.16 59.92 26.50
N THR A 478 9.20 59.21 25.86
CA THR A 478 7.76 59.36 26.15
C THR A 478 7.16 58.04 26.53
N THR A 479 6.34 58.06 27.58
CA THR A 479 5.52 56.93 28.00
C THR A 479 4.14 57.02 27.35
N ILE A 480 3.77 56.02 26.57
CA ILE A 480 2.51 55.93 25.82
C ILE A 480 1.59 54.94 26.53
N PRO A 481 0.38 55.36 26.95
CA PRO A 481 -0.61 54.43 27.52
C PRO A 481 -1.20 53.57 26.38
N VAL A 482 -1.25 52.24 26.61
CA VAL A 482 -1.70 51.25 25.64
C VAL A 482 -2.72 50.28 26.25
N SER A 483 -3.57 49.75 25.40
CA SER A 483 -4.54 48.67 25.77
C SER A 483 -3.82 47.35 25.81
N CYS A 484 -3.83 46.66 26.95
CA CYS A 484 -3.11 45.41 27.13
C CYS A 484 -3.98 44.30 27.75
N VAL A 485 -3.59 43.07 27.47
CA VAL A 485 -4.19 41.87 28.03
C VAL A 485 -3.09 40.90 28.49
N ASN A 486 -3.43 40.06 29.46
CA ASN A 486 -2.49 39.08 30.00
C ASN A 486 -2.41 37.88 29.04
N LEU A 487 -1.19 37.42 28.78
CA LEU A 487 -0.90 36.21 28.07
C LEU A 487 -0.13 35.28 29.00
N SER A 488 -0.61 34.04 29.12
CA SER A 488 0.06 33.01 29.93
C SER A 488 0.24 31.78 29.09
N PHE A 489 1.42 31.20 29.14
CA PHE A 489 1.68 29.89 28.57
C PHE A 489 2.28 28.96 29.63
N CYS A 490 1.85 27.72 29.62
CA CYS A 490 2.33 26.69 30.51
C CYS A 490 2.84 25.49 29.73
N LEU A 491 3.92 24.90 30.22
CA LEU A 491 4.47 23.66 29.74
C LEU A 491 4.55 22.64 30.87
N SER A 492 4.17 21.41 30.59
CA SER A 492 4.44 20.26 31.47
C SER A 492 5.04 19.15 30.63
N ALA A 493 5.99 18.43 31.18
CA ALA A 493 6.64 17.33 30.48
C ALA A 493 6.71 16.12 31.41
N ASN A 494 6.41 14.95 30.87
CA ASN A 494 6.56 13.68 31.56
C ASN A 494 7.04 12.59 30.60
N GLY A 495 7.53 11.50 31.12
CA GLY A 495 8.00 10.37 30.35
C GLY A 495 8.74 9.37 31.22
N LYS A 496 9.14 8.26 30.64
CA LYS A 496 9.94 7.24 31.32
C LYS A 496 11.41 7.47 31.03
N TYR A 497 12.26 7.23 32.04
CA TYR A 497 13.73 7.29 31.92
C TYR A 497 14.29 8.65 31.41
N LEU A 498 13.61 9.74 31.71
CA LEU A 498 14.00 11.09 31.31
C LEU A 498 15.02 11.69 32.29
N PRO A 499 15.88 12.62 31.83
CA PRO A 499 16.66 13.48 32.73
C PRO A 499 15.77 14.30 33.66
N ASP A 500 16.25 14.60 34.88
CA ASP A 500 15.51 15.36 35.87
C ASP A 500 15.05 16.75 35.37
N ASN A 501 15.81 17.37 34.49
CA ASN A 501 15.54 18.70 33.96
C ASN A 501 15.56 18.66 32.44
N LEU A 502 14.45 19.03 31.83
CA LEU A 502 14.30 19.16 30.39
C LEU A 502 14.33 20.64 30.01
N GLY A 503 15.17 20.99 29.03
CA GLY A 503 15.19 22.31 28.42
C GLY A 503 14.25 22.39 27.23
N PHE A 504 13.43 23.42 27.18
CA PHE A 504 12.56 23.73 26.03
C PHE A 504 12.90 25.11 25.48
N LEU A 505 12.93 25.20 24.15
CA LEU A 505 12.94 26.48 23.45
C LEU A 505 11.49 26.80 23.06
N VAL A 506 10.98 27.88 23.61
CA VAL A 506 9.60 28.33 23.40
C VAL A 506 9.61 29.59 22.58
N GLU A 507 8.80 29.61 21.55
CA GLU A 507 8.56 30.76 20.70
C GLU A 507 7.07 31.10 20.68
N VAL A 508 6.75 32.33 21.10
CA VAL A 508 5.39 32.86 21.03
C VAL A 508 5.36 33.95 19.97
N GLN A 509 4.54 33.76 18.94
CA GLN A 509 4.34 34.78 17.89
C GLN A 509 2.95 35.37 17.98
N LEU A 510 2.90 36.72 17.98
CA LEU A 510 1.65 37.47 17.98
C LEU A 510 1.24 37.78 16.54
N ASP A 511 -0.05 37.65 16.29
CA ASP A 511 -0.68 37.98 15.00
C ASP A 511 0.04 37.27 13.80
N HIS A 512 0.36 35.99 13.95
CA HIS A 512 1.26 35.24 13.05
C HIS A 512 0.74 35.18 11.61
N LEU A 513 -0.58 35.06 11.38
CA LEU A 513 -1.16 34.99 10.03
C LEU A 513 -0.94 36.26 9.20
N LYS A 514 -0.74 37.39 9.84
CA LYS A 514 -0.42 38.65 9.13
C LYS A 514 0.99 38.68 8.51
N HIS A 515 1.86 37.74 8.88
CA HIS A 515 3.18 37.65 8.28
C HIS A 515 3.13 37.09 6.83
N MET A 516 2.11 36.34 6.50
CA MET A 516 1.95 35.78 5.14
C MET A 516 1.41 36.75 4.11
N GLN A 517 0.87 37.91 4.56
CA GLN A 517 0.39 38.95 3.66
C GLN A 517 1.50 39.98 3.43
N LYS A 518 1.89 40.22 2.16
CA LYS A 518 2.84 41.29 1.80
C LYS A 518 2.40 42.63 2.38
N GLY A 519 3.16 43.16 3.35
CA GLY A 519 2.88 44.46 3.98
C GLY A 519 1.92 44.44 5.17
N GLY A 520 1.58 43.25 5.72
CA GLY A 520 0.73 43.18 6.90
C GLY A 520 1.43 43.66 8.17
N VAL A 521 0.84 44.61 8.84
CA VAL A 521 1.31 45.12 10.14
C VAL A 521 0.83 44.21 11.25
N LYS A 522 1.73 43.80 12.14
CA LYS A 522 1.39 43.05 13.37
C LYS A 522 0.65 43.95 14.34
N ARG A 523 -0.59 43.59 14.71
CA ARG A 523 -1.49 44.44 15.53
C ARG A 523 -1.20 44.34 17.03
N ALA A 524 -0.63 43.23 17.49
CA ALA A 524 -0.29 42.98 18.89
C ALA A 524 1.23 42.88 19.07
N LEU A 525 1.74 43.40 20.17
CA LEU A 525 3.14 43.38 20.57
C LEU A 525 3.26 43.06 22.07
N PHE A 526 4.41 42.50 22.46
CA PHE A 526 4.72 42.31 23.86
C PHE A 526 5.05 43.66 24.53
N VAL A 527 4.56 43.87 25.74
CA VAL A 527 4.76 45.12 26.47
C VAL A 527 6.24 45.36 26.78
N ASP A 528 6.94 44.29 27.20
CA ASP A 528 8.34 44.36 27.63
C ASP A 528 9.33 44.60 26.49
N SER A 529 9.16 43.90 25.38
CA SER A 529 10.11 43.91 24.26
C SER A 529 9.67 44.81 23.10
N GLN A 530 8.40 45.19 23.05
CA GLN A 530 7.75 45.89 21.91
C GLN A 530 7.93 45.15 20.58
N GLN A 531 8.16 43.80 20.62
CA GLN A 531 8.31 42.93 19.48
C GLN A 531 7.09 42.03 19.34
N PRO A 532 6.79 41.55 18.13
CA PRO A 532 5.68 40.63 17.90
C PRO A 532 6.03 39.15 18.20
N MET A 533 7.26 38.88 18.61
CA MET A 533 7.79 37.56 18.88
C MET A 533 8.54 37.54 20.22
N LEU A 534 8.32 36.47 20.99
CA LEU A 534 9.01 36.17 22.23
C LEU A 534 9.65 34.82 22.12
N GLN A 535 10.98 34.74 22.22
CA GLN A 535 11.72 33.47 22.35
C GLN A 535 12.26 33.35 23.77
N ARG A 536 12.05 32.15 24.35
CA ARG A 536 12.50 31.90 25.73
C ARG A 536 12.89 30.45 25.93
N SER A 537 14.03 30.22 26.59
CA SER A 537 14.38 28.89 27.10
C SER A 537 13.67 28.67 28.44
N VAL A 538 12.96 27.56 28.55
CA VAL A 538 12.18 27.15 29.73
C VAL A 538 12.72 25.80 30.23
N ARG A 539 13.03 25.69 31.52
CA ARG A 539 13.41 24.42 32.14
C ARG A 539 12.19 23.85 32.87
N VAL A 540 11.87 22.60 32.55
CA VAL A 540 10.74 21.88 33.12
C VAL A 540 11.27 20.60 33.78
N ARG A 541 10.92 20.35 35.03
CA ARG A 541 11.19 19.06 35.69
C ARG A 541 10.12 18.04 35.28
N SER A 542 10.52 16.79 35.17
CA SER A 542 9.58 15.71 34.83
C SER A 542 8.41 15.68 35.83
N GLY A 543 7.18 15.75 35.30
CA GLY A 543 5.94 15.81 36.09
C GLY A 543 5.56 17.17 36.65
N GLU A 544 6.37 18.20 36.47
CA GLU A 544 6.07 19.58 36.92
C GLU A 544 5.44 20.40 35.78
N ARG A 545 4.54 21.31 36.15
CA ARG A 545 3.96 22.29 35.22
C ARG A 545 4.53 23.66 35.47
N VAL A 546 5.22 24.23 34.50
CA VAL A 546 5.84 25.56 34.58
C VAL A 546 5.04 26.53 33.74
N CYS A 547 4.61 27.63 34.36
CA CYS A 547 3.83 28.68 33.68
C CYS A 547 4.61 30.00 33.63
N HIS A 548 4.45 30.71 32.53
CA HIS A 548 5.01 32.06 32.35
C HIS A 548 3.91 33.03 31.96
N GLU A 549 3.85 34.12 32.64
CA GLU A 549 2.92 35.21 32.41
C GLU A 549 3.63 36.40 31.81
N THR A 550 3.01 37.04 30.83
CA THR A 550 3.49 38.28 30.18
C THR A 550 2.29 39.08 29.71
N LYS A 551 2.51 40.30 29.30
CA LYS A 551 1.45 41.17 28.79
C LYS A 551 1.70 41.50 27.32
N ILE A 552 0.62 41.49 26.57
CA ILE A 552 0.61 41.94 25.17
C ILE A 552 -0.30 43.14 25.02
N TYR A 553 0.03 44.04 24.15
CA TYR A 553 -0.75 45.26 23.90
C TYR A 553 -1.11 45.41 22.43
N LEU A 554 -2.23 46.09 22.18
CA LEU A 554 -2.69 46.46 20.86
C LEU A 554 -1.96 47.72 20.37
N ARG A 555 -1.43 47.74 19.15
CA ARG A 555 -0.91 48.90 18.49
C ARG A 555 -1.96 49.98 18.35
N ASP A 556 -1.53 51.22 18.12
CA ASP A 556 -2.44 52.34 17.89
C ASP A 556 -3.32 52.08 16.63
N ASP A 557 -4.59 52.38 16.76
CA ASP A 557 -5.63 52.22 15.73
C ASP A 557 -5.27 52.80 14.36
N LYS A 558 -4.38 53.76 14.31
CA LYS A 558 -3.91 54.43 13.08
C LYS A 558 -2.87 53.62 12.33
N GLU A 559 -2.22 52.66 12.98
CA GLU A 559 -1.15 51.87 12.39
C GLU A 559 -1.65 50.65 11.61
N PHE A 560 -2.94 50.23 11.82
CA PHE A 560 -3.52 49.10 11.10
C PHE A 560 -5.00 49.33 10.75
N ARG A 561 -5.42 48.75 9.62
CA ARG A 561 -6.79 48.93 9.11
C ARG A 561 -7.74 47.83 9.53
N ASP A 562 -7.23 46.64 9.71
CA ASP A 562 -8.04 45.45 9.98
C ASP A 562 -8.30 45.30 11.48
N LYS A 563 -9.49 45.76 11.92
CA LYS A 563 -9.97 45.65 13.30
C LYS A 563 -10.94 44.45 13.47
N LEU A 564 -11.38 43.88 12.37
CA LEU A 564 -12.42 42.85 12.37
C LEU A 564 -11.86 41.42 12.46
N SER A 565 -10.66 41.16 11.90
CA SER A 565 -10.08 39.82 11.94
C SER A 565 -9.47 39.52 13.30
N SER A 566 -9.60 38.28 13.75
CA SER A 566 -8.99 37.79 14.99
C SER A 566 -7.47 37.95 14.97
N ILE A 567 -6.88 38.25 16.11
CA ILE A 567 -5.43 38.24 16.35
C ILE A 567 -5.05 36.82 16.75
N TYR A 568 -4.37 36.10 15.89
CA TYR A 568 -3.91 34.74 16.16
C TYR A 568 -2.57 34.81 16.87
N ILE A 569 -2.50 34.12 18.00
CA ILE A 569 -1.29 34.02 18.81
C ILE A 569 -0.89 32.55 18.77
N SER A 570 0.32 32.29 18.29
CA SER A 570 0.85 30.93 18.22
C SER A 570 1.96 30.71 19.25
N LEU A 571 1.90 29.61 19.89
CA LEU A 571 2.94 29.05 20.75
C LEU A 571 3.57 27.86 20.02
N ASN A 572 4.83 27.96 19.68
CA ASN A 572 5.64 26.87 19.17
C ASN A 572 6.70 26.50 20.21
N PHE A 573 6.97 25.23 20.40
CA PHE A 573 7.98 24.77 21.32
C PHE A 573 8.72 23.55 20.79
N SER A 574 9.98 23.45 21.11
CA SER A 574 10.87 22.32 20.80
C SER A 574 11.77 22.03 22.00
N LEU A 575 12.34 20.84 22.05
CA LEU A 575 13.41 20.56 23.00
C LEU A 575 14.64 21.41 22.63
N ASP A 576 15.31 21.94 23.62
CA ASP A 576 16.51 22.73 23.43
C ASP A 576 17.63 21.84 22.82
N PRO A 577 18.15 22.16 21.63
CA PRO A 577 19.22 21.39 21.00
C PRO A 577 20.52 21.34 21.83
N GLN A 578 20.68 22.24 22.77
CA GLN A 578 21.80 22.27 23.70
C GLN A 578 21.48 21.66 25.07
N ALA A 579 20.27 21.08 25.23
CA ALA A 579 19.92 20.40 26.48
C ALA A 579 20.84 19.23 26.79
N ALA A 580 20.98 18.90 28.06
CA ALA A 580 21.82 17.80 28.52
C ALA A 580 21.41 16.46 27.88
N PHE A 581 22.41 15.69 27.53
CA PHE A 581 22.23 14.28 27.21
C PHE A 581 21.74 13.52 28.44
N ASP A 582 21.07 12.41 28.23
CA ASP A 582 20.77 11.46 29.28
C ASP A 582 22.05 10.77 29.80
N SER A 583 21.94 9.88 30.78
CA SER A 583 23.08 9.11 31.34
C SER A 583 23.75 8.19 30.29
N HIS A 584 23.10 7.92 29.16
CA HIS A 584 23.54 7.05 28.07
C HIS A 584 24.07 7.83 26.85
N GLY A 585 24.13 9.16 26.95
CA GLY A 585 24.61 10.04 25.86
C GLY A 585 23.60 10.23 24.73
N LEU A 586 22.31 10.02 24.98
CA LEU A 586 21.23 10.24 24.04
C LEU A 586 20.44 11.52 24.37
N ARG A 587 19.92 12.20 23.35
CA ARG A 587 19.05 13.35 23.55
C ARG A 587 17.59 12.88 23.53
N PRO A 588 16.80 13.26 24.52
CA PRO A 588 15.36 13.02 24.49
C PRO A 588 14.71 13.63 23.25
N ILE A 589 13.59 13.08 22.83
CA ILE A 589 12.79 13.56 21.70
C ILE A 589 11.33 13.74 22.11
N LEU A 590 10.63 14.67 21.47
CA LEU A 590 9.19 14.84 21.68
C LEU A 590 8.42 13.66 21.10
N ASN A 591 7.34 13.28 21.79
CA ASN A 591 6.42 12.29 21.26
C ASN A 591 5.81 12.80 19.94
N TYR A 592 5.78 11.97 18.91
CA TYR A 592 5.22 12.30 17.59
C TYR A 592 3.74 12.72 17.62
N LYS A 593 3.02 12.41 18.71
CA LYS A 593 1.64 12.85 18.95
C LYS A 593 1.57 14.26 19.56
N THR A 594 2.71 14.86 19.91
CA THR A 594 2.76 16.19 20.53
C THR A 594 2.38 17.26 19.52
N THR A 595 1.38 18.06 19.87
CA THR A 595 1.05 19.25 19.08
C THR A 595 2.04 20.35 19.45
N GLU A 596 3.06 20.55 18.65
CA GLU A 596 4.12 21.53 18.89
C GLU A 596 3.65 22.98 18.69
N LEU A 597 2.59 23.16 17.91
CA LEU A 597 1.98 24.45 17.61
C LEU A 597 0.60 24.57 18.27
N ILE A 598 0.46 25.50 19.19
CA ILE A 598 -0.82 25.83 19.83
C ILE A 598 -1.22 27.23 19.45
N GLU A 599 -2.45 27.40 19.02
CA GLU A 599 -2.98 28.70 18.61
C GLU A 599 -4.11 29.14 19.53
N GLN A 600 -4.10 30.42 19.87
CA GLN A 600 -5.18 31.13 20.55
C GLN A 600 -5.58 32.37 19.78
N LYS A 601 -6.83 32.73 19.94
CA LYS A 601 -7.41 33.91 19.28
C LYS A 601 -7.67 34.99 20.30
N ALA A 602 -7.18 36.19 20.05
CA ALA A 602 -7.61 37.40 20.72
C ALA A 602 -8.37 38.29 19.73
N GLN A 603 -9.27 39.11 20.22
CA GLN A 603 -10.11 39.95 19.38
C GLN A 603 -10.03 41.40 19.85
N ILE A 604 -10.26 42.32 18.96
CA ILE A 604 -10.41 43.70 19.28
C ILE A 604 -11.89 43.94 19.57
N LEU A 605 -12.20 44.47 20.74
CA LEU A 605 -13.54 44.86 21.10
C LEU A 605 -13.96 46.02 20.16
N LEU A 606 -15.06 45.81 19.46
CA LEU A 606 -15.63 46.81 18.59
C LEU A 606 -16.89 47.38 19.25
N ASP A 607 -17.22 48.60 18.90
CA ASP A 607 -18.41 49.31 19.39
C ASP A 607 -19.69 48.54 18.96
N CYS A 608 -20.44 48.08 19.97
CA CYS A 608 -21.68 47.34 19.77
C CYS A 608 -22.93 48.17 20.16
N GLY A 609 -22.86 49.46 20.03
CA GLY A 609 -23.94 50.38 20.42
C GLY A 609 -23.73 51.00 21.79
N GLU A 610 -24.68 51.81 22.28
CA GLU A 610 -24.57 52.56 23.54
C GLU A 610 -24.51 51.69 24.78
N ASP A 611 -24.94 50.43 24.69
CA ASP A 611 -25.00 49.49 25.81
C ASP A 611 -23.90 48.42 25.81
N ASN A 612 -23.02 48.46 24.80
CA ASN A 612 -21.95 47.40 24.58
C ASN A 612 -22.48 45.95 24.58
N ILE A 613 -23.76 45.75 24.34
CA ILE A 613 -24.38 44.42 24.31
C ILE A 613 -24.78 44.11 22.87
N CYS A 614 -23.93 43.32 22.17
CA CYS A 614 -24.34 42.74 20.89
C CYS A 614 -25.36 41.65 21.12
N VAL A 615 -26.51 41.71 20.48
CA VAL A 615 -27.53 40.66 20.49
C VAL A 615 -27.59 40.01 19.09
N PRO A 616 -26.72 39.07 18.80
CA PRO A 616 -26.72 38.38 17.52
C PRO A 616 -27.87 37.39 17.42
N ASP A 617 -28.57 37.37 16.29
CA ASP A 617 -29.55 36.34 15.92
C ASP A 617 -29.05 35.57 14.69
N LEU A 618 -28.42 34.44 14.94
CA LEU A 618 -27.81 33.63 13.88
C LEU A 618 -28.84 32.64 13.33
N LYS A 619 -29.19 32.81 12.06
CA LYS A 619 -30.02 31.86 11.29
C LYS A 619 -29.18 31.01 10.42
N LEU A 620 -29.40 29.69 10.46
CA LEU A 620 -28.69 28.69 9.67
C LEU A 620 -29.65 27.99 8.70
N ALA A 621 -29.32 27.98 7.42
CA ALA A 621 -29.99 27.15 6.42
C ALA A 621 -28.99 26.15 5.81
N VAL A 622 -29.45 24.92 5.59
CA VAL A 622 -28.64 23.83 5.01
C VAL A 622 -29.32 23.32 3.75
N GLN A 623 -28.55 23.26 2.66
CA GLN A 623 -29.01 22.72 1.38
C GLN A 623 -28.01 21.67 0.87
N GLY A 624 -28.48 20.49 0.55
CA GLY A 624 -27.68 19.44 -0.07
C GLY A 624 -27.92 19.32 -1.56
N ASP A 625 -26.91 18.85 -2.28
CA ASP A 625 -26.98 18.58 -3.72
C ASP A 625 -27.85 17.35 -4.03
N ARG A 626 -28.10 16.49 -3.05
CA ARG A 626 -28.92 15.29 -3.18
C ARG A 626 -29.59 14.90 -1.86
N LYS A 627 -30.72 14.20 -1.95
CA LYS A 627 -31.48 13.67 -0.81
C LYS A 627 -31.29 12.17 -0.59
N GLU A 628 -30.73 11.47 -1.58
CA GLU A 628 -30.49 10.03 -1.53
C GLU A 628 -29.00 9.73 -1.75
N VAL A 629 -28.49 8.74 -1.06
CA VAL A 629 -27.11 8.20 -1.20
C VAL A 629 -27.17 6.70 -1.40
N TYR A 630 -26.36 6.20 -2.29
CA TYR A 630 -26.32 4.79 -2.60
C TYR A 630 -25.18 4.10 -1.82
N LEU A 631 -25.50 3.04 -1.08
CA LEU A 631 -24.49 2.23 -0.39
C LEU A 631 -23.57 1.53 -1.38
N GLY A 632 -22.26 1.64 -1.15
CA GLY A 632 -21.21 1.07 -2.02
C GLY A 632 -20.78 1.98 -3.16
N ASP A 633 -21.28 3.20 -3.24
CA ASP A 633 -20.81 4.20 -4.21
C ASP A 633 -19.91 5.25 -3.53
N ASP A 634 -18.85 5.67 -4.23
CA ASP A 634 -17.95 6.76 -3.79
C ASP A 634 -18.60 8.15 -3.98
N ASN A 635 -19.87 8.26 -3.63
CA ASN A 635 -20.62 9.48 -3.84
C ASN A 635 -20.19 10.58 -2.86
N LEU A 636 -19.53 11.58 -3.38
CA LEU A 636 -19.28 12.83 -2.69
C LEU A 636 -20.63 13.56 -2.52
N LEU A 637 -21.03 13.80 -1.26
CA LEU A 637 -22.16 14.66 -0.91
C LEU A 637 -21.67 16.09 -0.69
N THR A 638 -22.28 17.06 -1.33
CA THR A 638 -22.04 18.48 -1.08
C THR A 638 -23.19 19.07 -0.29
N LEU A 639 -22.90 19.58 0.91
CA LEU A 639 -23.83 20.36 1.71
C LEU A 639 -23.40 21.81 1.70
N THR A 640 -24.32 22.70 1.36
CA THR A 640 -24.13 24.14 1.42
C THR A 640 -24.85 24.68 2.66
N PHE A 641 -24.06 25.34 3.51
CA PHE A 641 -24.53 25.98 4.73
C PHE A 641 -24.60 27.48 4.47
N ASN A 642 -25.71 28.11 4.84
CA ASN A 642 -25.88 29.55 4.79
C ASN A 642 -26.20 30.01 6.20
N ALA A 643 -25.25 30.75 6.81
CA ALA A 643 -25.41 31.35 8.10
C ALA A 643 -25.64 32.85 7.92
N ARG A 644 -26.63 33.46 8.59
CA ARG A 644 -26.99 34.86 8.51
C ARG A 644 -27.16 35.41 9.93
N ASN A 645 -26.61 36.60 10.18
CA ASN A 645 -26.86 37.35 11.39
C ASN A 645 -28.02 38.34 11.15
N GLU A 646 -29.17 38.09 11.74
CA GLU A 646 -30.38 38.95 11.65
C GLU A 646 -30.55 39.81 12.91
N GLY A 647 -29.63 39.66 13.89
CA GLY A 647 -29.69 40.41 15.14
C GLY A 647 -29.11 41.81 15.10
N GLU A 648 -29.24 42.53 16.20
CA GLU A 648 -28.68 43.84 16.41
C GLU A 648 -27.21 43.74 16.83
N GLY A 649 -26.31 44.33 16.04
CA GLY A 649 -24.88 44.28 16.28
C GLY A 649 -24.15 43.07 15.61
N GLY A 650 -22.82 43.00 15.82
CA GLY A 650 -22.01 41.89 15.32
C GLY A 650 -22.09 40.66 16.18
N ALA A 651 -22.11 39.50 15.56
CA ALA A 651 -21.93 38.22 16.25
C ALA A 651 -20.42 37.93 16.37
N TYR A 652 -19.89 38.03 17.58
CA TYR A 652 -18.50 37.71 17.90
C TYR A 652 -18.38 36.20 18.17
N GLU A 653 -17.23 35.61 17.81
CA GLU A 653 -16.97 34.17 17.98
C GLU A 653 -18.05 33.30 17.34
N ALA A 654 -18.58 33.76 16.19
CA ALA A 654 -19.55 32.99 15.45
C ALA A 654 -18.89 31.79 14.74
N GLU A 655 -19.21 30.58 15.16
CA GLU A 655 -18.69 29.34 14.61
C GLU A 655 -19.81 28.44 14.08
N LEU A 656 -19.55 27.81 12.94
CA LEU A 656 -20.42 26.77 12.40
C LEU A 656 -19.86 25.39 12.79
N TYR A 657 -20.60 24.66 13.59
CA TYR A 657 -20.29 23.28 13.96
C TYR A 657 -21.08 22.31 13.11
N VAL A 658 -20.37 21.45 12.35
CA VAL A 658 -20.97 20.37 11.58
C VAL A 658 -20.56 19.04 12.21
N VAL A 659 -21.46 18.41 12.95
CA VAL A 659 -21.21 17.13 13.63
C VAL A 659 -21.36 16.00 12.64
N LEU A 660 -20.34 15.14 12.56
CA LEU A 660 -20.28 14.00 11.67
C LEU A 660 -20.55 12.70 12.44
N PRO A 661 -21.44 11.83 11.94
CA PRO A 661 -21.60 10.50 12.51
C PRO A 661 -20.36 9.64 12.24
N PRO A 662 -20.21 8.50 12.95
CA PRO A 662 -19.05 7.61 12.79
C PRO A 662 -18.80 7.15 11.34
N GLU A 663 -19.86 7.07 10.55
CA GLU A 663 -19.85 6.56 9.18
C GLU A 663 -19.55 7.63 8.11
N ALA A 664 -19.44 8.92 8.50
CA ALA A 664 -19.18 10.00 7.55
C ALA A 664 -17.79 10.58 7.71
N ASP A 665 -17.09 10.82 6.59
CA ASP A 665 -15.80 11.47 6.58
C ASP A 665 -15.86 12.79 5.81
N TYR A 666 -15.10 13.78 6.34
CA TYR A 666 -14.95 15.07 5.68
C TYR A 666 -13.89 14.99 4.58
N SER A 667 -14.26 15.34 3.38
CA SER A 667 -13.38 15.29 2.19
C SER A 667 -12.82 16.67 1.79
N GLY A 668 -13.40 17.77 2.24
CA GLY A 668 -12.91 19.09 1.93
C GLY A 668 -13.98 20.14 1.60
N ILE A 669 -13.54 21.33 1.27
CA ILE A 669 -14.40 22.47 0.90
C ILE A 669 -14.85 22.34 -0.55
N ALA A 670 -16.14 22.52 -0.82
CA ALA A 670 -16.65 22.61 -2.18
C ALA A 670 -16.31 24.01 -2.74
N ARG A 671 -15.56 24.07 -3.85
CA ARG A 671 -15.27 25.34 -4.54
C ARG A 671 -16.56 25.76 -5.28
N ASN A 672 -17.22 26.76 -4.76
CA ASN A 672 -18.28 27.50 -5.48
C ASN A 672 -17.70 28.84 -5.94
N ASN A 673 -18.06 29.25 -7.16
CA ASN A 673 -17.70 30.47 -7.88
C ASN A 673 -16.96 31.59 -7.12
N GLU A 674 -16.07 32.27 -7.81
CA GLU A 674 -15.01 33.22 -7.42
C GLU A 674 -15.40 34.45 -6.53
N SER A 675 -16.58 34.48 -5.91
CA SER A 675 -17.04 35.68 -5.18
C SER A 675 -17.40 35.48 -3.69
N LEU A 676 -17.18 34.26 -3.12
CA LEU A 676 -17.52 34.03 -1.72
C LEU A 676 -16.25 33.92 -0.85
N THR A 677 -16.24 34.65 0.26
CA THR A 677 -15.21 34.59 1.30
C THR A 677 -15.05 33.15 1.79
N GLN A 678 -13.84 32.60 1.64
CA GLN A 678 -13.50 31.25 2.06
C GLN A 678 -13.47 31.19 3.59
N LEU A 679 -14.30 30.31 4.20
CA LEU A 679 -14.28 30.05 5.65
C LEU A 679 -13.04 29.26 6.02
N THR A 680 -12.45 29.60 7.16
CA THR A 680 -11.40 28.82 7.79
C THR A 680 -12.06 27.76 8.66
N CYS A 681 -11.81 26.48 8.36
CA CYS A 681 -12.42 25.36 9.08
C CYS A 681 -11.36 24.43 9.63
N SER A 682 -11.56 23.92 10.84
CA SER A 682 -10.80 22.85 11.48
C SER A 682 -11.65 21.60 11.61
N TYR A 683 -11.01 20.43 11.43
CA TYR A 683 -11.63 19.13 11.68
C TYR A 683 -11.12 18.60 13.02
N GLU A 684 -12.02 18.36 13.94
CA GLU A 684 -11.71 18.01 15.32
C GLU A 684 -12.45 16.73 15.75
N ALA A 685 -11.87 16.01 16.69
CA ALA A 685 -12.48 14.84 17.29
C ALA A 685 -12.33 14.93 18.82
N GLU A 686 -13.44 15.02 19.51
CA GLU A 686 -13.50 15.07 20.97
C GLU A 686 -14.53 14.06 21.48
N ASN A 687 -14.17 13.28 22.51
CA ASN A 687 -15.06 12.30 23.16
C ASN A 687 -15.83 11.38 22.17
N GLN A 688 -15.16 10.85 21.17
CA GLN A 688 -15.72 10.02 20.08
C GLN A 688 -16.69 10.78 19.14
N THR A 689 -16.85 12.08 19.30
CA THR A 689 -17.64 12.91 18.40
C THR A 689 -16.69 13.64 17.44
N ARG A 690 -16.92 13.47 16.14
CA ARG A 690 -16.17 14.16 15.09
C ARG A 690 -16.98 15.33 14.59
N TYR A 691 -16.34 16.48 14.47
CA TYR A 691 -17.01 17.67 13.97
C TYR A 691 -16.06 18.56 13.15
N LEU A 692 -16.66 19.34 12.26
CA LEU A 692 -16.01 20.40 11.54
C LEU A 692 -16.43 21.72 12.19
N SER A 693 -15.45 22.50 12.69
CA SER A 693 -15.67 23.85 13.20
C SER A 693 -15.22 24.86 12.18
N CYS A 694 -16.06 25.81 11.82
CA CYS A 694 -15.75 26.86 10.85
C CYS A 694 -16.04 28.24 11.43
N ASP A 695 -15.09 29.16 11.30
CA ASP A 695 -15.23 30.55 11.69
C ASP A 695 -16.13 31.29 10.68
N LEU A 696 -17.26 31.82 11.13
CA LEU A 696 -18.22 32.56 10.31
C LEU A 696 -17.85 34.05 10.14
N GLY A 697 -16.73 34.47 10.74
CA GLY A 697 -16.31 35.86 10.84
C GLY A 697 -16.55 36.44 12.24
N ASN A 698 -15.60 37.26 12.67
CA ASN A 698 -15.62 37.78 14.03
C ASN A 698 -15.25 39.29 14.09
N PRO A 699 -16.24 40.13 14.30
CA PRO A 699 -17.67 39.85 14.42
C PRO A 699 -18.34 39.58 13.05
N MET A 700 -19.32 38.66 13.03
CA MET A 700 -20.26 38.59 11.93
C MET A 700 -21.24 39.75 12.06
N LYS A 701 -21.12 40.74 11.18
CA LYS A 701 -21.95 41.97 11.25
C LYS A 701 -23.44 41.70 11.09
N SER A 702 -24.27 42.52 11.73
CA SER A 702 -25.71 42.50 11.48
C SER A 702 -26.03 42.61 9.99
N GLY A 703 -26.99 41.82 9.50
CA GLY A 703 -27.41 41.76 8.10
C GLY A 703 -26.46 40.97 7.18
N THR A 704 -25.31 40.48 7.66
CA THR A 704 -24.42 39.67 6.82
C THR A 704 -24.84 38.22 6.72
N SER A 705 -24.58 37.63 5.55
CA SER A 705 -24.77 36.20 5.34
C SER A 705 -23.49 35.54 4.77
N VAL A 706 -23.15 34.36 5.28
CA VAL A 706 -22.01 33.59 4.85
C VAL A 706 -22.52 32.26 4.36
N SER A 707 -22.12 31.89 3.13
CA SER A 707 -22.53 30.61 2.53
C SER A 707 -21.30 29.80 2.15
N GLN A 708 -21.21 28.57 2.61
CA GLN A 708 -20.09 27.67 2.32
C GLN A 708 -20.57 26.26 2.02
N GLY A 709 -19.99 25.67 0.98
CA GLY A 709 -20.18 24.27 0.64
C GLY A 709 -19.08 23.38 1.19
N PHE A 710 -19.46 22.24 1.76
CA PHE A 710 -18.55 21.19 2.23
C PHE A 710 -18.84 19.87 1.55
N ARG A 711 -17.78 19.08 1.31
CA ARG A 711 -17.87 17.76 0.72
C ARG A 711 -17.66 16.68 1.77
N PHE A 712 -18.52 15.69 1.76
CA PHE A 712 -18.51 14.57 2.69
C PHE A 712 -18.58 13.24 1.92
N CYS A 713 -17.84 12.24 2.42
CA CYS A 713 -17.94 10.85 1.97
C CYS A 713 -18.70 10.05 3.02
N SER A 714 -19.83 9.42 2.61
CA SER A 714 -20.69 8.54 3.44
C SER A 714 -21.92 9.15 4.13
N PRO A 715 -22.92 8.32 4.55
CA PRO A 715 -24.34 8.67 4.40
C PRO A 715 -25.11 9.29 5.58
N PHE A 716 -24.52 9.73 6.69
CA PHE A 716 -25.32 10.28 7.82
C PHE A 716 -24.75 11.57 8.41
N LEU A 717 -25.59 12.60 8.54
CA LEU A 717 -25.21 13.89 9.10
C LEU A 717 -26.19 14.40 10.15
N LYS A 718 -25.65 14.93 11.27
CA LYS A 718 -26.34 15.78 12.26
C LYS A 718 -25.57 17.07 12.45
N VAL A 719 -26.26 18.23 12.44
CA VAL A 719 -25.66 19.56 12.65
C VAL A 719 -26.03 20.04 14.06
N PHE A 720 -25.09 20.53 14.86
CA PHE A 720 -25.28 20.97 16.25
C PHE A 720 -24.66 22.35 16.51
N LYS A 721 -25.06 22.95 17.55
CA LYS A 721 -25.31 24.21 18.24
C LYS A 721 -24.03 24.91 18.72
N ASN A 722 -24.06 26.27 18.76
CA ASN A 722 -23.17 27.12 19.54
C ASN A 722 -23.75 27.36 20.94
N GLU A 723 -22.94 27.27 22.01
CA GLU A 723 -23.47 27.20 23.39
C GLU A 723 -23.66 28.52 24.13
N ASN A 724 -23.15 29.67 23.67
CA ASN A 724 -23.27 30.92 24.41
C ASN A 724 -23.97 32.04 23.64
N ASN A 725 -25.16 32.40 24.08
CA ASN A 725 -25.91 33.61 23.78
C ASN A 725 -26.58 33.79 22.41
N SER A 726 -26.81 32.77 21.62
CA SER A 726 -27.64 32.93 20.43
C SER A 726 -28.85 32.00 20.45
N HIS A 727 -30.00 32.45 20.00
CA HIS A 727 -31.19 31.63 19.74
C HIS A 727 -31.07 30.75 18.49
N SER A 728 -29.87 30.32 18.12
CA SER A 728 -29.63 29.49 16.94
C SER A 728 -30.17 28.08 17.14
N GLU A 729 -31.00 27.64 16.21
CA GLU A 729 -31.58 26.29 16.23
C GLU A 729 -30.68 25.30 15.50
N VAL A 730 -30.67 24.06 15.98
CA VAL A 730 -30.02 22.95 15.31
C VAL A 730 -30.80 22.60 14.05
N VAL A 731 -30.14 22.66 12.89
CA VAL A 731 -30.76 22.31 11.60
C VAL A 731 -30.31 20.90 11.19
N PRO A 732 -31.19 19.87 11.33
CA PRO A 732 -30.84 18.51 10.92
C PRO A 732 -30.98 18.38 9.39
N TYR A 733 -29.99 17.80 8.73
CA TYR A 733 -30.12 17.37 7.35
C TYR A 733 -30.34 15.86 7.30
N LYS A 734 -31.48 15.45 6.74
CA LYS A 734 -31.83 14.02 6.58
C LYS A 734 -31.47 13.54 5.20
N LEU A 735 -30.71 12.46 5.14
CA LEU A 735 -30.32 11.80 3.92
C LEU A 735 -30.91 10.39 3.89
N GLU A 736 -31.52 10.00 2.79
CA GLU A 736 -32.05 8.66 2.58
C GLU A 736 -30.93 7.76 2.03
N VAL A 737 -30.68 6.66 2.73
CA VAL A 737 -29.69 5.66 2.32
C VAL A 737 -30.41 4.59 1.51
N VAL A 738 -30.01 4.43 0.27
CA VAL A 738 -30.65 3.52 -0.68
C VAL A 738 -29.66 2.44 -1.12
N VAL A 739 -30.15 1.22 -1.22
CA VAL A 739 -29.42 0.11 -1.83
C VAL A 739 -29.94 -0.07 -3.26
N GLN A 740 -29.06 0.06 -4.24
CA GLN A 740 -29.40 -0.12 -5.64
C GLN A 740 -28.27 -0.85 -6.37
N ALA A 741 -28.52 -2.05 -6.82
CA ALA A 741 -27.62 -2.79 -7.70
C ALA A 741 -28.17 -2.81 -9.13
N ASN A 742 -27.28 -2.71 -10.11
CA ASN A 742 -27.61 -2.82 -11.52
C ASN A 742 -26.76 -3.95 -12.13
N VAL A 743 -27.32 -5.12 -12.15
CA VAL A 743 -26.64 -6.32 -12.61
C VAL A 743 -26.99 -6.59 -14.06
N ILE A 744 -25.98 -6.70 -14.90
CA ILE A 744 -26.12 -6.93 -16.32
C ILE A 744 -25.53 -8.30 -16.66
N LEU A 745 -26.33 -9.13 -17.32
CA LEU A 745 -25.87 -10.41 -17.87
C LEU A 745 -25.64 -10.26 -19.37
N GLN A 746 -24.40 -10.46 -19.78
CA GLN A 746 -23.98 -10.51 -21.18
C GLN A 746 -23.68 -11.95 -21.58
N GLY A 747 -23.80 -12.27 -22.85
CA GLY A 747 -23.47 -13.60 -23.35
C GLY A 747 -23.21 -13.59 -24.84
N VAL A 748 -22.18 -14.32 -25.25
CA VAL A 748 -21.73 -14.44 -26.64
C VAL A 748 -21.40 -15.89 -26.99
N SER A 749 -21.57 -16.24 -28.27
CA SER A 749 -21.10 -17.49 -28.85
C SER A 749 -19.87 -17.25 -29.69
N ARG A 750 -18.87 -18.12 -29.56
CA ARG A 750 -17.66 -18.12 -30.40
C ARG A 750 -17.45 -19.52 -30.99
N PRO A 751 -17.51 -19.68 -32.32
CA PRO A 751 -17.85 -18.64 -33.32
C PRO A 751 -19.31 -18.18 -33.21
N ASP A 752 -19.65 -17.04 -33.82
CA ASP A 752 -21.00 -16.46 -33.85
C ASP A 752 -21.98 -17.32 -34.66
N LYS A 753 -21.46 -18.10 -35.59
CA LYS A 753 -22.19 -19.08 -36.42
C LYS A 753 -21.28 -20.24 -36.79
N VAL A 754 -21.87 -21.38 -37.04
CA VAL A 754 -21.18 -22.62 -37.42
C VAL A 754 -21.59 -23.06 -38.82
N PHE A 755 -20.61 -23.36 -39.65
CA PHE A 755 -20.84 -23.80 -41.02
C PHE A 755 -20.94 -25.32 -41.13
N PHE A 756 -21.90 -25.81 -41.91
CA PHE A 756 -22.11 -27.21 -42.22
C PHE A 756 -22.06 -27.46 -43.73
N PRO A 757 -21.54 -28.63 -44.18
CA PRO A 757 -20.88 -29.65 -43.38
C PRO A 757 -19.50 -29.18 -42.89
N PRO A 758 -19.03 -29.67 -41.73
CA PRO A 758 -17.68 -29.31 -41.24
C PRO A 758 -16.61 -29.85 -42.22
N LEU A 759 -15.57 -29.05 -42.49
CA LEU A 759 -14.45 -29.41 -43.34
C LEU A 759 -13.69 -30.63 -42.77
N ASN A 760 -13.49 -31.68 -43.59
CA ASN A 760 -12.73 -32.90 -43.25
C ASN A 760 -13.29 -33.75 -42.11
N TRP A 761 -14.55 -33.55 -41.67
CA TRP A 761 -15.17 -34.34 -40.62
C TRP A 761 -15.88 -35.58 -41.22
N LYS A 762 -15.71 -36.73 -40.56
CA LYS A 762 -16.36 -38.02 -40.91
C LYS A 762 -17.10 -38.60 -39.72
N VAL A 763 -18.25 -39.23 -39.95
CA VAL A 763 -18.99 -39.86 -38.88
C VAL A 763 -18.18 -40.98 -38.22
N SER A 764 -18.01 -40.91 -36.92
CA SER A 764 -17.38 -41.97 -36.09
C SER A 764 -18.46 -42.70 -35.29
N LYS A 765 -18.57 -44.00 -35.48
CA LYS A 765 -19.55 -44.84 -34.73
C LYS A 765 -19.21 -44.98 -33.24
N THR A 766 -17.95 -44.72 -32.86
CA THR A 766 -17.50 -44.74 -31.47
C THR A 766 -16.51 -43.61 -31.27
N PRO A 767 -17.00 -42.39 -30.92
CA PRO A 767 -16.13 -41.24 -30.73
C PRO A 767 -15.16 -41.47 -29.59
N GLN A 768 -13.86 -41.28 -29.83
CA GLN A 768 -12.80 -41.37 -28.83
C GLN A 768 -12.14 -40.02 -28.57
N GLU A 769 -12.13 -39.15 -29.54
CA GLU A 769 -11.59 -37.80 -29.45
C GLU A 769 -12.71 -36.79 -29.58
N GLU A 770 -12.51 -35.62 -28.97
CA GLU A 770 -13.53 -34.55 -29.00
C GLU A 770 -13.89 -34.11 -30.44
N GLN A 771 -12.97 -34.23 -31.37
CA GLN A 771 -13.15 -33.85 -32.77
C GLN A 771 -14.14 -34.74 -33.52
N ASP A 772 -14.31 -35.99 -33.06
CA ASP A 772 -15.24 -36.95 -33.63
C ASP A 772 -16.71 -36.52 -33.51
N ILE A 773 -17.02 -35.71 -32.51
CA ILE A 773 -18.36 -35.18 -32.28
C ILE A 773 -18.74 -34.13 -33.33
N GLY A 774 -17.82 -33.22 -33.67
CA GLY A 774 -18.09 -32.15 -34.63
C GLY A 774 -17.46 -30.80 -34.26
N PRO A 775 -17.94 -29.69 -34.81
CA PRO A 775 -17.36 -28.38 -34.61
C PRO A 775 -17.44 -27.92 -33.17
N VAL A 776 -16.38 -27.24 -32.70
CA VAL A 776 -16.33 -26.65 -31.35
C VAL A 776 -17.03 -25.31 -31.34
N ILE A 777 -17.74 -25.05 -30.24
CA ILE A 777 -18.28 -23.74 -29.90
C ILE A 777 -17.93 -23.41 -28.45
N GLN A 778 -17.77 -22.14 -28.19
CA GLN A 778 -17.56 -21.63 -26.81
C GLN A 778 -18.61 -20.56 -26.52
N HIS A 779 -19.38 -20.77 -25.49
CA HIS A 779 -20.25 -19.76 -24.93
C HIS A 779 -19.56 -19.07 -23.77
N VAL A 780 -19.59 -17.75 -23.77
CA VAL A 780 -19.05 -16.94 -22.69
C VAL A 780 -20.18 -16.09 -22.12
N TYR A 781 -20.40 -16.20 -20.83
CA TYR A 781 -21.37 -15.41 -20.08
C TYR A 781 -20.65 -14.57 -19.07
N GLU A 782 -20.97 -13.30 -19.02
CA GLU A 782 -20.42 -12.36 -18.05
C GLU A 782 -21.57 -11.72 -17.27
N LEU A 783 -21.48 -11.83 -15.94
CA LEU A 783 -22.38 -11.15 -15.01
C LEU A 783 -21.61 -10.02 -14.36
N VAL A 784 -22.00 -8.78 -14.63
CA VAL A 784 -21.29 -7.59 -14.12
C VAL A 784 -22.24 -6.73 -13.30
N ASN A 785 -21.79 -6.28 -12.14
CA ASN A 785 -22.52 -5.31 -11.34
C ASN A 785 -22.05 -3.88 -11.69
N LYS A 786 -22.89 -3.13 -12.41
CA LYS A 786 -22.66 -1.72 -12.75
C LYS A 786 -23.33 -0.74 -11.79
N GLY A 787 -24.06 -1.25 -10.82
CA GLY A 787 -24.73 -0.43 -9.83
C GLY A 787 -23.81 0.06 -8.73
N PRO A 788 -24.26 1.04 -7.97
CA PRO A 788 -23.48 1.58 -6.87
C PRO A 788 -23.31 0.58 -5.72
N SER A 789 -24.30 -0.28 -5.48
CA SER A 789 -24.27 -1.21 -4.36
C SER A 789 -23.77 -2.59 -4.74
N GLY A 790 -22.93 -3.20 -3.91
CA GLY A 790 -22.45 -4.57 -4.07
C GLY A 790 -23.56 -5.61 -3.85
N ILE A 791 -23.39 -6.79 -4.43
CA ILE A 791 -24.25 -7.96 -4.22
C ILE A 791 -23.40 -9.09 -3.64
N SER A 792 -23.93 -9.81 -2.64
CA SER A 792 -23.17 -10.85 -1.94
C SER A 792 -23.47 -12.28 -2.39
N HIS A 793 -24.65 -12.52 -2.93
CA HIS A 793 -25.02 -13.83 -3.44
C HIS A 793 -26.02 -13.73 -4.58
N THR A 794 -25.68 -14.31 -5.72
CA THR A 794 -26.52 -14.36 -6.93
C THR A 794 -26.50 -15.76 -7.49
N VAL A 795 -27.65 -16.25 -7.90
CA VAL A 795 -27.76 -17.52 -8.60
C VAL A 795 -27.80 -17.25 -10.10
N LEU A 796 -26.85 -17.81 -10.83
CA LEU A 796 -26.81 -17.82 -12.30
C LEU A 796 -27.14 -19.22 -12.80
N GLN A 797 -28.22 -19.37 -13.55
CA GLN A 797 -28.68 -20.62 -14.15
C GLN A 797 -28.53 -20.57 -15.67
N LEU A 798 -27.83 -21.53 -16.24
CA LEU A 798 -27.64 -21.70 -17.67
C LEU A 798 -28.35 -22.98 -18.11
N SER A 799 -29.12 -22.91 -19.18
CA SER A 799 -29.81 -24.05 -19.81
C SER A 799 -29.46 -24.06 -21.29
N CYS A 800 -28.90 -25.15 -21.76
CA CYS A 800 -28.50 -25.34 -23.16
C CYS A 800 -29.07 -26.64 -23.74
N PRO A 801 -29.45 -26.67 -25.03
CA PRO A 801 -29.92 -27.86 -25.71
C PRO A 801 -28.94 -29.03 -25.61
N LEU A 802 -29.36 -30.19 -25.15
CA LEU A 802 -28.54 -31.40 -25.00
C LEU A 802 -28.85 -32.41 -26.07
N SER A 803 -30.11 -32.78 -26.18
CA SER A 803 -30.57 -33.81 -27.13
C SER A 803 -32.02 -33.57 -27.63
N VAL A 804 -32.34 -34.14 -28.74
CA VAL A 804 -33.70 -34.17 -29.30
C VAL A 804 -34.03 -35.57 -29.79
N GLN A 805 -35.10 -36.18 -29.26
CA GLN A 805 -35.54 -37.55 -29.59
C GLN A 805 -34.38 -38.59 -29.51
N GLY A 806 -33.51 -38.46 -28.50
CA GLY A 806 -32.35 -39.33 -28.28
C GLY A 806 -31.12 -39.04 -29.15
N GLN A 807 -31.19 -38.05 -30.05
CA GLN A 807 -30.02 -37.59 -30.83
C GLN A 807 -29.39 -36.41 -30.18
N GLY A 808 -28.04 -36.42 -29.98
CA GLY A 808 -27.27 -35.38 -29.35
C GLY A 808 -27.30 -34.08 -30.16
N LEU A 809 -27.39 -32.93 -29.52
CA LEU A 809 -27.32 -31.58 -30.14
C LEU A 809 -26.03 -30.91 -29.75
N LEU A 810 -25.78 -30.74 -28.46
CA LEU A 810 -24.56 -30.17 -27.88
C LEU A 810 -23.90 -31.17 -26.92
N TYR A 811 -22.60 -31.25 -27.01
CA TYR A 811 -21.79 -32.06 -26.11
C TYR A 811 -20.89 -31.11 -25.25
N PRO A 812 -21.18 -30.94 -23.95
CA PRO A 812 -20.36 -30.09 -23.09
C PRO A 812 -19.04 -30.77 -22.78
N LEU A 813 -17.93 -30.11 -23.09
CA LEU A 813 -16.56 -30.62 -22.93
C LEU A 813 -15.86 -30.12 -21.67
N GLU A 814 -15.93 -28.82 -21.47
CA GLU A 814 -15.12 -28.13 -20.48
C GLU A 814 -15.82 -26.87 -20.02
N MET A 815 -15.66 -26.59 -18.75
CA MET A 815 -16.17 -25.38 -18.11
C MET A 815 -15.03 -24.69 -17.38
N SER A 816 -14.88 -23.39 -17.58
CA SER A 816 -13.98 -22.55 -16.78
C SER A 816 -14.70 -21.32 -16.25
N THR A 817 -14.33 -20.92 -15.06
CA THR A 817 -14.94 -19.80 -14.36
C THR A 817 -13.87 -18.79 -13.97
N GLU A 818 -14.17 -17.49 -14.06
CA GLU A 818 -13.35 -16.39 -13.57
C GLU A 818 -14.19 -15.53 -12.62
N GLY A 819 -13.62 -15.16 -11.49
CA GLY A 819 -14.34 -14.46 -10.44
C GLY A 819 -15.00 -15.39 -9.42
N PRO A 820 -15.86 -14.89 -8.54
CA PRO A 820 -16.42 -15.64 -7.42
C PRO A 820 -17.58 -16.54 -7.87
N LEU A 821 -17.32 -17.51 -8.72
CA LEU A 821 -18.31 -18.45 -9.24
C LEU A 821 -18.03 -19.88 -8.75
N ASN A 822 -19.07 -20.52 -8.22
CA ASN A 822 -19.05 -21.95 -7.92
C ASN A 822 -20.25 -22.61 -8.64
N CYS A 823 -19.98 -23.56 -9.52
CA CYS A 823 -21.00 -24.12 -10.42
C CYS A 823 -21.23 -25.61 -10.19
N THR A 824 -22.50 -26.01 -10.25
CA THR A 824 -22.96 -27.40 -10.20
C THR A 824 -23.82 -27.70 -11.44
N THR A 825 -23.75 -28.92 -11.93
CA THR A 825 -24.47 -29.34 -13.12
C THR A 825 -25.28 -30.60 -12.89
N ASN A 826 -26.41 -30.74 -13.59
CA ASN A 826 -27.28 -31.92 -13.53
C ASN A 826 -26.75 -33.12 -14.31
N HIS A 827 -25.84 -32.92 -15.27
CA HIS A 827 -25.18 -33.97 -16.04
C HIS A 827 -23.67 -33.77 -16.02
N SER A 828 -22.91 -34.85 -15.97
CA SER A 828 -21.45 -34.79 -16.01
C SER A 828 -20.93 -34.18 -17.31
N ILE A 829 -19.98 -33.26 -17.19
CA ILE A 829 -19.25 -32.69 -18.33
C ILE A 829 -18.32 -33.76 -18.89
N ASN A 830 -18.21 -33.85 -20.24
CA ASN A 830 -17.44 -34.86 -20.94
C ASN A 830 -17.79 -36.29 -20.48
N TYR A 831 -19.11 -36.61 -20.47
CA TYR A 831 -19.63 -37.90 -19.98
C TYR A 831 -19.16 -39.13 -20.77
N LEU A 832 -18.69 -38.96 -22.01
CA LEU A 832 -18.07 -40.04 -22.82
C LEU A 832 -16.57 -40.17 -22.55
N GLN A 833 -15.97 -39.32 -21.67
CA GLN A 833 -14.54 -39.31 -21.34
C GLN A 833 -13.63 -39.20 -22.58
N LEU A 834 -14.01 -38.34 -23.54
CA LEU A 834 -13.24 -38.11 -24.76
C LEU A 834 -11.92 -37.43 -24.45
N LYS A 835 -10.89 -37.78 -25.24
CA LYS A 835 -9.60 -37.09 -25.14
C LYS A 835 -9.74 -35.64 -25.61
N LEU A 836 -9.42 -34.74 -24.71
CA LEU A 836 -9.46 -33.31 -25.00
C LEU A 836 -8.16 -32.88 -25.69
N GLN A 837 -8.26 -32.02 -26.68
CA GLN A 837 -7.13 -31.36 -27.32
C GLN A 837 -6.58 -30.28 -26.39
N GLN A 838 -5.32 -30.38 -25.99
CA GLN A 838 -4.66 -29.28 -25.26
C GLN A 838 -4.61 -28.05 -26.18
N THR A 839 -5.40 -27.08 -25.86
CA THR A 839 -5.30 -25.74 -26.48
C THR A 839 -4.00 -25.11 -26.00
N SER A 840 -2.97 -25.08 -26.87
CA SER A 840 -1.85 -24.17 -26.69
C SER A 840 -2.41 -22.75 -26.59
N THR A 841 -2.05 -22.07 -25.51
CA THR A 841 -2.41 -20.68 -25.24
C THR A 841 -1.79 -19.80 -26.32
N GLU A 842 -2.53 -19.54 -27.41
CA GLU A 842 -2.23 -18.43 -28.28
C GLU A 842 -2.55 -17.14 -27.52
N GLN A 843 -1.51 -16.35 -27.34
CA GLN A 843 -1.62 -14.97 -26.84
C GLN A 843 -2.59 -14.19 -27.73
N PRO A 844 -3.51 -13.41 -27.15
CA PRO A 844 -4.35 -12.53 -27.97
C PRO A 844 -3.46 -11.45 -28.62
N PRO A 845 -3.66 -11.12 -29.89
CA PRO A 845 -2.95 -10.03 -30.54
C PRO A 845 -3.28 -8.71 -29.82
N LEU A 846 -2.25 -7.92 -29.58
CA LEU A 846 -2.31 -6.54 -29.07
C LEU A 846 -3.35 -5.74 -29.87
N LEU A 847 -4.44 -5.38 -29.21
CA LEU A 847 -5.38 -4.41 -29.73
C LEU A 847 -4.78 -3.01 -29.57
N VAL A 848 -4.40 -2.42 -30.68
CA VAL A 848 -4.16 -1.00 -30.85
C VAL A 848 -5.45 -0.24 -30.49
N PRO A 849 -5.42 0.85 -29.73
CA PRO A 849 -6.61 1.65 -29.47
C PRO A 849 -6.97 2.42 -30.75
N GLY A 850 -8.02 1.98 -31.41
CA GLY A 850 -8.61 2.61 -32.58
C GLY A 850 -10.03 3.03 -32.27
N GLN A 851 -10.21 4.35 -32.28
CA GLN A 851 -11.44 5.11 -32.59
C GLN A 851 -12.79 4.55 -32.15
N ASP A 852 -13.47 5.39 -31.37
CA ASP A 852 -14.91 5.35 -31.15
C ASP A 852 -15.66 5.11 -32.46
N HIS A 853 -16.15 3.91 -32.67
CA HIS A 853 -17.20 3.65 -33.65
C HIS A 853 -18.53 3.58 -32.91
N HIS A 854 -19.34 4.61 -33.08
CA HIS A 854 -20.78 4.55 -32.93
C HIS A 854 -21.28 3.26 -33.58
N ILE A 855 -21.74 2.32 -32.77
CA ILE A 855 -22.49 1.18 -33.27
C ILE A 855 -23.90 1.68 -33.60
N GLU A 856 -24.13 2.06 -34.85
CA GLU A 856 -25.46 2.12 -35.41
C GLU A 856 -26.13 0.74 -35.24
N ARG A 857 -27.23 0.73 -34.54
CA ARG A 857 -28.18 -0.40 -34.46
C ARG A 857 -28.58 -0.76 -35.86
N ARG A 858 -27.91 -1.72 -36.50
CA ARG A 858 -28.45 -2.40 -37.65
C ARG A 858 -29.66 -3.16 -37.15
N GLU A 859 -30.84 -2.67 -37.51
CA GLU A 859 -32.07 -3.47 -37.55
C GLU A 859 -31.83 -4.67 -38.46
N VAL A 860 -31.61 -5.83 -37.83
CA VAL A 860 -31.65 -7.10 -38.56
C VAL A 860 -33.07 -7.26 -39.05
N GLN A 861 -33.24 -7.26 -40.37
CA GLN A 861 -34.49 -7.52 -41.03
C GLN A 861 -35.17 -8.75 -40.42
N ARG A 862 -36.30 -8.55 -39.80
CA ARG A 862 -37.10 -9.56 -39.10
C ARG A 862 -37.54 -10.72 -39.99
N ASP A 863 -37.43 -10.60 -41.31
CA ASP A 863 -38.05 -11.54 -42.29
C ASP A 863 -37.16 -12.75 -42.63
N GLN A 864 -35.87 -12.77 -42.25
CA GLN A 864 -34.99 -13.95 -42.50
C GLN A 864 -34.92 -14.95 -41.33
N LEU A 865 -35.38 -14.60 -40.14
CA LEU A 865 -35.41 -15.52 -38.98
C LEU A 865 -36.63 -16.46 -38.98
N ALA A 866 -37.62 -16.23 -39.77
CA ALA A 866 -38.86 -17.05 -39.79
C ALA A 866 -38.70 -18.45 -40.42
N GLU A 867 -37.61 -18.72 -41.12
CA GLU A 867 -37.31 -20.03 -41.74
C GLU A 867 -36.40 -20.98 -40.91
N HIS A 868 -35.81 -20.50 -39.80
CA HIS A 868 -34.92 -21.32 -39.01
C HIS A 868 -35.62 -22.01 -37.85
N THR A 869 -35.50 -23.34 -37.74
CA THR A 869 -36.02 -24.11 -36.62
C THR A 869 -35.18 -23.79 -35.38
N ASN A 870 -35.75 -23.07 -34.42
CA ASN A 870 -35.05 -22.73 -33.15
C ASN A 870 -35.10 -23.92 -32.20
N LEU A 871 -33.88 -24.42 -31.79
CA LEU A 871 -33.70 -25.49 -30.83
C LEU A 871 -33.38 -24.86 -29.45
N SER A 872 -34.38 -24.81 -28.60
CA SER A 872 -34.31 -24.20 -27.28
C SER A 872 -34.88 -25.14 -26.21
N CYS A 873 -34.68 -24.84 -24.95
CA CYS A 873 -35.18 -25.65 -23.84
C CYS A 873 -36.71 -25.69 -23.72
N SER A 874 -37.45 -25.06 -24.64
CA SER A 874 -38.89 -25.19 -24.76
C SER A 874 -39.31 -26.36 -25.62
N ASN A 875 -38.44 -26.91 -26.50
CA ASN A 875 -38.77 -27.94 -27.48
C ASN A 875 -37.79 -29.09 -27.58
N VAL A 876 -36.66 -29.05 -26.80
CA VAL A 876 -35.67 -30.11 -26.73
C VAL A 876 -35.22 -30.36 -25.28
N GLU A 877 -34.60 -31.53 -25.03
CA GLU A 877 -33.98 -31.83 -23.75
C GLU A 877 -32.76 -30.94 -23.52
N CYS A 878 -32.66 -30.39 -22.29
CA CYS A 878 -31.63 -29.43 -21.94
C CYS A 878 -30.73 -29.92 -20.81
N TRP A 879 -29.49 -29.59 -20.95
CA TRP A 879 -28.51 -29.59 -19.90
C TRP A 879 -28.59 -28.30 -19.11
N THR A 880 -28.56 -28.43 -17.78
CA THR A 880 -28.67 -27.28 -16.88
C THR A 880 -27.47 -27.18 -15.98
N LEU A 881 -26.95 -25.98 -15.84
CA LEU A 881 -25.86 -25.57 -14.96
C LEU A 881 -26.36 -24.50 -14.02
N GLN A 882 -26.13 -24.67 -12.73
CA GLN A 882 -26.40 -23.65 -11.73
C GLN A 882 -25.10 -23.21 -11.09
N CYS A 883 -24.86 -21.90 -11.06
CA CYS A 883 -23.69 -21.29 -10.45
C CYS A 883 -24.14 -20.35 -9.33
N ASP A 884 -23.49 -20.52 -8.17
CA ASP A 884 -23.59 -19.57 -7.08
C ASP A 884 -22.48 -18.54 -7.26
N VAL A 885 -22.88 -17.29 -7.44
CA VAL A 885 -21.98 -16.15 -7.61
C VAL A 885 -21.87 -15.44 -6.28
N GLY A 886 -20.63 -15.32 -5.77
CA GLY A 886 -20.32 -14.65 -4.50
C GLY A 886 -20.39 -13.13 -4.60
N LEU A 887 -19.55 -12.46 -3.82
CA LEU A 887 -19.54 -11.00 -3.75
C LEU A 887 -19.14 -10.39 -5.10
N LEU A 888 -20.00 -9.52 -5.64
CA LEU A 888 -19.69 -8.62 -6.76
C LEU A 888 -19.87 -7.18 -6.33
N GLU A 889 -18.76 -6.47 -6.20
CA GLU A 889 -18.73 -5.04 -5.94
C GLU A 889 -19.04 -4.23 -7.22
N LYS A 890 -19.16 -2.92 -7.10
CA LYS A 890 -19.35 -2.02 -8.25
C LYS A 890 -18.23 -2.21 -9.27
N GLY A 891 -18.59 -2.50 -10.51
CA GLY A 891 -17.64 -2.65 -11.62
C GLY A 891 -16.96 -4.02 -11.69
N THR A 892 -17.22 -4.93 -10.76
CA THR A 892 -16.66 -6.29 -10.82
C THR A 892 -17.57 -7.23 -11.59
N SER A 893 -16.98 -8.26 -12.18
CA SER A 893 -17.70 -9.25 -12.97
C SER A 893 -17.33 -10.68 -12.61
N ALA A 894 -18.24 -11.58 -12.95
CA ALA A 894 -18.03 -13.01 -12.88
C ALA A 894 -18.24 -13.62 -14.27
N ILE A 895 -17.31 -14.40 -14.77
CA ILE A 895 -17.33 -14.93 -16.12
C ILE A 895 -17.39 -16.44 -16.10
N LEU A 896 -18.37 -16.98 -16.85
CA LEU A 896 -18.54 -18.39 -17.11
C LEU A 896 -18.23 -18.67 -18.58
N LYS A 897 -17.28 -19.55 -18.84
CA LYS A 897 -16.91 -20.02 -20.18
C LYS A 897 -17.27 -21.49 -20.28
N LEU A 898 -18.07 -21.82 -21.26
CA LEU A 898 -18.48 -23.19 -21.57
C LEU A 898 -18.01 -23.55 -22.97
N ARG A 899 -17.16 -24.56 -23.07
CA ARG A 899 -16.70 -25.14 -24.34
C ARG A 899 -17.50 -26.41 -24.62
N SER A 900 -18.13 -26.45 -25.79
CA SER A 900 -18.97 -27.57 -26.20
C SER A 900 -18.70 -27.91 -27.66
N ARG A 901 -19.10 -29.09 -28.08
CA ARG A 901 -19.10 -29.47 -29.47
C ARG A 901 -20.54 -29.68 -29.96
N ILE A 902 -20.78 -29.28 -31.17
CA ILE A 902 -22.06 -29.54 -31.85
C ILE A 902 -22.03 -30.97 -32.41
N TRP A 903 -23.03 -31.76 -32.11
CA TRP A 903 -23.13 -33.14 -32.60
C TRP A 903 -23.43 -33.14 -34.10
N ALA A 904 -22.38 -33.20 -34.92
CA ALA A 904 -22.48 -32.97 -36.35
C ALA A 904 -23.32 -33.98 -37.08
N GLU A 905 -23.32 -35.26 -36.65
CA GLU A 905 -24.11 -36.35 -37.21
C GLU A 905 -25.60 -36.00 -37.26
N THR A 906 -26.17 -35.48 -36.15
CA THR A 906 -27.56 -35.07 -36.04
C THR A 906 -27.98 -34.06 -37.08
N PHE A 907 -27.10 -33.14 -37.41
CA PHE A 907 -27.40 -32.07 -38.35
C PHE A 907 -27.13 -32.43 -39.82
N ILE A 908 -26.21 -33.37 -40.10
CA ILE A 908 -25.90 -33.85 -41.43
C ILE A 908 -27.06 -34.73 -41.96
N GLU A 909 -27.67 -35.57 -41.13
CA GLU A 909 -28.84 -36.36 -41.50
C GLU A 909 -30.07 -35.53 -41.87
N ARG A 910 -30.13 -34.27 -41.42
CA ARG A 910 -31.21 -33.31 -41.66
C ARG A 910 -30.80 -32.18 -42.59
N ALA A 911 -30.03 -32.46 -43.62
CA ALA A 911 -29.51 -31.52 -44.59
C ALA A 911 -30.57 -30.52 -45.13
N TYR A 912 -30.14 -29.27 -45.37
CA TYR A 912 -30.90 -28.17 -45.97
C TYR A 912 -31.90 -27.42 -45.11
N LYS A 913 -31.97 -27.64 -43.79
CA LYS A 913 -32.69 -26.77 -42.86
C LYS A 913 -31.70 -25.93 -42.05
N GLY A 914 -31.95 -24.64 -41.96
CA GLY A 914 -31.24 -23.78 -41.05
C GLY A 914 -31.72 -24.05 -39.63
N TYR A 915 -30.79 -24.30 -38.69
CA TYR A 915 -31.07 -24.49 -37.26
C TYR A 915 -30.39 -23.40 -36.45
N VAL A 916 -31.02 -23.06 -35.34
CA VAL A 916 -30.43 -22.12 -34.36
C VAL A 916 -30.43 -22.78 -32.98
N LEU A 917 -29.28 -22.98 -32.40
CA LEU A 917 -29.13 -23.46 -31.02
C LEU A 917 -29.25 -22.26 -30.07
N GLU A 918 -30.21 -22.32 -29.13
CA GLU A 918 -30.48 -21.27 -28.17
C GLU A 918 -30.17 -21.73 -26.74
N CYS A 919 -29.11 -21.18 -26.11
CA CYS A 919 -28.89 -21.31 -24.70
C CYS A 919 -29.50 -20.13 -23.95
N LEU A 920 -30.10 -20.39 -22.80
CA LEU A 920 -30.75 -19.39 -21.97
C LEU A 920 -30.02 -19.30 -20.64
N ALA A 921 -29.43 -18.14 -20.35
CA ALA A 921 -28.88 -17.85 -19.04
C ALA A 921 -29.87 -16.94 -18.26
N ARG A 922 -30.09 -17.24 -16.99
CA ARG A 922 -30.91 -16.44 -16.07
C ARG A 922 -30.14 -16.16 -14.81
N PHE A 923 -30.27 -14.97 -14.26
CA PHE A 923 -29.73 -14.68 -12.94
C PHE A 923 -30.81 -14.10 -12.02
N SER A 924 -30.67 -14.33 -10.74
CA SER A 924 -31.43 -13.69 -9.68
C SER A 924 -30.54 -13.41 -8.49
N VAL A 925 -30.56 -12.17 -8.01
CA VAL A 925 -29.83 -11.80 -6.79
C VAL A 925 -30.61 -12.34 -5.60
N VAL A 926 -29.94 -13.09 -4.74
CA VAL A 926 -30.54 -13.73 -3.55
C VAL A 926 -30.26 -12.89 -2.29
N LYS A 927 -29.04 -12.33 -2.18
CA LYS A 927 -28.61 -11.61 -0.98
C LYS A 927 -27.70 -10.44 -1.34
N MET A 928 -27.86 -9.36 -0.60
CA MET A 928 -26.93 -8.22 -0.60
C MET A 928 -26.23 -8.10 0.77
N PRO A 929 -25.03 -7.51 0.84
CA PRO A 929 -24.25 -7.41 2.07
C PRO A 929 -24.76 -6.33 3.06
N TYR A 930 -25.91 -5.70 2.76
CA TYR A 930 -26.44 -4.57 3.52
C TYR A 930 -27.65 -4.97 4.37
N ALA A 931 -27.79 -4.32 5.53
CA ALA A 931 -28.95 -4.50 6.41
C ALA A 931 -30.23 -3.84 5.84
N ILE A 932 -30.07 -2.90 4.90
CA ILE A 932 -31.17 -2.20 4.23
C ILE A 932 -31.58 -3.00 3.00
N LEU A 933 -32.88 -3.22 2.84
CA LEU A 933 -33.42 -3.91 1.67
C LEU A 933 -33.40 -3.00 0.43
N PRO A 934 -33.04 -3.53 -0.76
CA PRO A 934 -33.10 -2.78 -2.00
C PRO A 934 -34.53 -2.46 -2.41
N LYS A 935 -34.74 -1.36 -3.14
CA LYS A 935 -36.05 -1.00 -3.73
C LYS A 935 -36.52 -2.09 -4.72
N GLU A 936 -35.61 -2.66 -5.48
CA GLU A 936 -35.87 -3.76 -6.42
C GLU A 936 -34.70 -4.77 -6.36
N VAL A 937 -35.02 -6.05 -6.40
CA VAL A 937 -34.05 -7.13 -6.46
C VAL A 937 -33.69 -7.41 -7.92
N PRO A 938 -32.46 -7.21 -8.37
CA PRO A 938 -32.09 -7.42 -9.76
C PRO A 938 -32.22 -8.87 -10.18
N SER A 939 -32.91 -9.09 -11.31
CA SER A 939 -32.97 -10.38 -11.97
C SER A 939 -33.03 -10.16 -13.49
N GLY A 940 -32.61 -11.14 -14.24
CA GLY A 940 -32.64 -11.00 -15.68
C GLY A 940 -32.30 -12.28 -16.42
N SER A 941 -32.43 -12.23 -17.74
CA SER A 941 -32.07 -13.36 -18.60
C SER A 941 -31.38 -12.89 -19.87
N LYS A 942 -30.52 -13.74 -20.42
CA LYS A 942 -29.85 -13.55 -21.71
C LYS A 942 -29.92 -14.82 -22.54
N LYS A 943 -30.38 -14.68 -23.74
CA LYS A 943 -30.33 -15.74 -24.75
C LYS A 943 -29.05 -15.59 -25.56
N VAL A 944 -28.33 -16.69 -25.74
CA VAL A 944 -27.19 -16.79 -26.64
C VAL A 944 -27.55 -17.78 -27.73
N VAL A 945 -27.49 -17.32 -28.95
CA VAL A 945 -27.89 -18.11 -30.13
C VAL A 945 -26.66 -18.43 -30.98
N THR A 946 -26.59 -19.67 -31.46
CA THR A 946 -25.57 -20.14 -32.39
C THR A 946 -26.27 -20.69 -33.65
N PRO A 947 -26.30 -19.90 -34.72
CA PRO A 947 -26.89 -20.35 -36.02
C PRO A 947 -26.00 -21.40 -36.70
N LEU A 948 -26.59 -22.44 -37.22
CA LEU A 948 -25.97 -23.43 -38.08
C LEU A 948 -26.29 -23.11 -39.52
N VAL A 949 -25.28 -22.74 -40.28
CA VAL A 949 -25.41 -22.23 -41.66
C VAL A 949 -24.85 -23.24 -42.64
N TRP A 950 -25.69 -23.63 -43.63
CA TRP A 950 -25.24 -24.49 -44.72
C TRP A 950 -24.50 -23.67 -45.79
N ASN A 951 -23.28 -24.09 -46.13
CA ASN A 951 -22.51 -23.47 -47.19
C ASN A 951 -23.03 -23.94 -48.55
N LYS A 952 -23.81 -23.12 -49.23
CA LYS A 952 -24.06 -23.33 -50.67
C LYS A 952 -22.77 -23.00 -51.41
N GLN A 953 -22.28 -23.93 -52.20
CA GLN A 953 -21.26 -23.63 -53.22
C GLN A 953 -21.84 -22.59 -54.20
N ASP A 954 -21.57 -21.32 -53.95
CA ASP A 954 -21.86 -20.25 -54.89
C ASP A 954 -20.76 -20.26 -55.96
N SER A 955 -21.23 -20.49 -57.18
CA SER A 955 -20.43 -20.23 -58.40
C SER A 955 -19.92 -18.80 -58.33
N GLN A 956 -18.62 -18.65 -58.54
CA GLN A 956 -17.94 -17.36 -58.63
C GLN A 956 -18.57 -16.52 -59.74
N TYR A 957 -19.37 -15.54 -59.37
CA TYR A 957 -19.67 -14.42 -60.27
C TYR A 957 -18.54 -13.40 -60.15
N SER A 958 -17.62 -13.46 -61.10
CA SER A 958 -16.65 -12.37 -61.32
C SER A 958 -17.39 -11.21 -61.98
N VAL A 959 -17.42 -10.08 -61.32
CA VAL A 959 -17.95 -8.84 -61.94
C VAL A 959 -17.01 -8.44 -63.09
N PRO A 960 -17.49 -8.32 -64.32
CA PRO A 960 -16.66 -7.96 -65.45
C PRO A 960 -16.03 -6.58 -65.24
N LEU A 961 -14.72 -6.46 -65.48
CA LEU A 961 -13.92 -5.26 -65.31
C LEU A 961 -14.48 -4.00 -66.01
N TRP A 962 -15.21 -4.17 -67.10
CA TRP A 962 -15.82 -3.05 -67.82
C TRP A 962 -16.93 -2.30 -67.02
N ILE A 963 -17.62 -2.96 -66.08
CA ILE A 963 -18.63 -2.33 -65.20
C ILE A 963 -17.96 -1.38 -64.20
N ILE A 964 -16.81 -1.75 -63.69
CA ILE A 964 -15.99 -0.91 -62.80
C ILE A 964 -15.47 0.34 -63.51
N ILE A 965 -15.03 0.15 -64.77
CA ILE A 965 -14.51 1.26 -65.61
C ILE A 965 -15.66 2.22 -65.96
N LEU A 966 -16.85 1.72 -66.27
CA LEU A 966 -18.06 2.56 -66.54
C LEU A 966 -18.48 3.34 -65.32
N ALA A 967 -18.43 2.77 -64.12
CA ALA A 967 -18.78 3.45 -62.87
C ALA A 967 -17.80 4.58 -62.56
N ILE A 968 -16.49 4.37 -62.78
CA ILE A 968 -15.45 5.39 -62.60
C ILE A 968 -15.65 6.53 -63.60
N LEU A 969 -15.89 6.24 -64.89
CA LEU A 969 -16.16 7.26 -65.92
C LEU A 969 -17.40 8.09 -65.60
N ALA A 970 -18.48 7.45 -65.18
CA ALA A 970 -19.71 8.14 -64.75
C ALA A 970 -19.46 9.07 -63.54
N GLY A 971 -18.65 8.62 -62.57
CA GLY A 971 -18.28 9.42 -61.41
C GLY A 971 -17.45 10.65 -61.78
N LEU A 972 -16.49 10.51 -62.72
CA LEU A 972 -15.68 11.63 -63.24
C LEU A 972 -16.50 12.61 -64.02
N LEU A 973 -17.46 12.15 -64.81
CA LEU A 973 -18.39 13.00 -65.58
C LEU A 973 -19.28 13.82 -64.65
N LEU A 974 -19.81 13.23 -63.61
CA LEU A 974 -20.61 13.89 -62.58
C LEU A 974 -19.77 14.97 -61.83
N LEU A 975 -18.53 14.64 -61.49
CA LEU A 975 -17.60 15.58 -60.85
C LEU A 975 -17.29 16.78 -61.76
N ALA A 976 -17.04 16.53 -63.06
CA ALA A 976 -16.78 17.58 -64.03
C ALA A 976 -18.02 18.49 -64.22
N LEU A 977 -19.22 17.88 -64.24
CA LEU A 977 -20.48 18.61 -64.31
C LEU A 977 -20.73 19.47 -63.04
N LEU A 978 -20.42 18.94 -61.90
CA LEU A 978 -20.51 19.68 -60.63
C LEU A 978 -19.54 20.87 -60.61
N ILE A 979 -18.31 20.68 -61.04
CA ILE A 979 -17.32 21.76 -61.17
C ILE A 979 -17.78 22.82 -62.18
N TYR A 980 -18.37 22.40 -63.32
CA TYR A 980 -18.91 23.30 -64.29
C TYR A 980 -20.11 24.10 -63.76
N VAL A 981 -21.02 23.46 -63.02
CA VAL A 981 -22.16 24.16 -62.36
C VAL A 981 -21.65 25.15 -61.31
N LEU A 982 -20.70 24.79 -60.51
CA LEU A 982 -20.08 25.67 -59.53
C LEU A 982 -19.36 26.84 -60.18
N TYR A 983 -18.71 26.61 -61.34
CA TYR A 983 -18.08 27.66 -62.15
C TYR A 983 -19.13 28.62 -62.72
N LYS A 984 -20.26 28.12 -63.24
CA LYS A 984 -21.37 28.94 -63.75
C LYS A 984 -22.11 29.69 -62.63
N LEU A 985 -22.18 29.13 -61.43
CA LEU A 985 -22.80 29.78 -60.26
C LEU A 985 -21.87 30.81 -59.58
N GLY A 986 -20.65 31.03 -60.15
CA GLY A 986 -19.77 32.09 -59.66
C GLY A 986 -19.06 31.80 -58.37
N PHE A 987 -19.05 30.54 -57.87
CA PHE A 987 -18.47 30.15 -56.57
C PHE A 987 -16.95 30.44 -56.48
N PHE A 988 -16.27 30.54 -57.64
CA PHE A 988 -14.83 30.88 -57.71
C PHE A 988 -14.54 32.35 -58.01
N LYS A 989 -15.56 33.24 -58.00
CA LYS A 989 -15.36 34.67 -58.10
C LYS A 989 -15.35 35.29 -56.71
N ARG A 990 -14.15 35.51 -56.17
CA ARG A 990 -13.96 36.33 -55.00
C ARG A 990 -14.02 37.79 -55.44
N SER A 991 -15.03 38.56 -54.97
CA SER A 991 -15.03 40.00 -54.98
C SER A 991 -14.23 40.52 -53.78
N LEU A 992 -13.22 41.27 -54.03
CA LEU A 992 -12.44 42.02 -53.03
C LEU A 992 -13.26 43.20 -52.52
N PRO A 993 -13.32 43.48 -51.24
CA PRO A 993 -13.54 44.83 -50.74
C PRO A 993 -12.21 45.50 -50.49
N TYR A 994 -12.19 46.74 -50.88
CA TYR A 994 -11.11 47.70 -50.83
C TYR A 994 -10.70 48.11 -49.44
N GLY A 995 -9.36 48.29 -49.23
CA GLY A 995 -8.72 49.19 -48.23
C GLY A 995 -8.41 48.59 -46.85
N THR A 996 -7.25 48.54 -46.49
CA THR A 996 -6.13 49.36 -46.18
C THR A 996 -4.91 48.58 -45.69
N ALA A 997 -3.76 49.12 -45.90
CA ALA A 997 -2.39 48.68 -45.88
C ALA A 997 -1.86 48.03 -44.58
N MET A 998 -0.73 47.32 -44.84
CA MET A 998 0.39 46.93 -43.92
C MET A 998 0.14 45.80 -42.92
N GLU A 999 0.92 44.75 -42.83
CA GLU A 999 2.38 44.63 -42.85
C GLU A 999 2.81 43.18 -43.10
N LYS A 1000 3.95 43.00 -43.75
CA LYS A 1000 4.59 41.73 -44.04
C LYS A 1000 5.19 41.06 -42.82
N ALA A 1001 4.95 39.79 -42.59
CA ALA A 1001 5.90 38.90 -41.92
C ALA A 1001 5.99 37.57 -42.67
N GLN A 1002 7.18 37.31 -43.22
CA GLN A 1002 7.57 36.07 -43.80
C GLN A 1002 7.82 35.02 -42.71
N LEU A 1003 7.28 33.82 -42.87
CA LEU A 1003 7.73 32.63 -42.19
C LEU A 1003 8.10 31.55 -43.18
N LYS A 1004 9.36 31.21 -43.16
CA LYS A 1004 9.97 30.10 -43.89
C LYS A 1004 9.54 28.75 -43.30
N PRO A 1005 9.43 27.70 -44.08
CA PRO A 1005 9.20 26.36 -43.59
C PRO A 1005 10.52 25.73 -43.18
N GLN A 1006 10.49 25.01 -42.06
CA GLN A 1006 11.58 24.10 -41.66
C GLN A 1006 11.09 22.66 -41.68
N ALA A 1007 11.89 21.85 -42.34
CA ALA A 1007 11.68 20.47 -42.65
C ALA A 1007 11.85 19.56 -41.42
N ALA A 1008 11.19 18.43 -41.48
CA ALA A 1008 11.35 17.28 -40.61
C ALA A 1008 12.75 16.70 -40.64
N SER A 1009 13.25 16.21 -39.53
CA SER A 1009 14.16 15.09 -39.46
C SER A 1009 13.99 14.36 -38.14
N GLU A 1010 13.85 13.07 -38.31
CA GLU A 1010 13.87 11.92 -37.43
C GLU A 1010 14.90 11.97 -36.29
N ALA A 1011 14.52 11.52 -35.12
CA ALA A 1011 15.15 10.42 -34.35
C ALA A 1011 14.23 10.00 -33.24
#